data_2d5fa9e9ed45326b321ea08845a06440
#
_entry.id   2d5fa9e9ed45326b321ea08845a06440
#
_cell.length_a   1.000
_cell.length_b   1.000
_cell.length_c   1.000
_cell.angle_alpha   90.00
_cell.angle_beta   90.00
_cell.angle_gamma   90.00
#
_symmetry.space_group_name_H-M   'P 1'
#
loop_
_entity.id
_entity.type
_entity.pdbx_description
1 polymer ?
#
loop_
_entity_poly.entity_id
_entity_poly.type
_entity_poly.pdbx_seq_one_letter_code
_entity_poly.pdbx_strand_id
1 'polypeptide(L)'
;MKDKLEMTENEKKEFKDTLNLPKTTLEMRANATKKEPETQKFWEEHQMYKKMTENRDKANSFILHDGPPYLSSEKIHVGTALNKILKDILIKYKSQRGYYAPYVPGYDGHGLPIENKVVKNIEGGRNAVTPAELRQKCREYAHNSLKGQESEFKRLGVLGNWEHPYLTIDGEYEAEQVRVFGEMYKKGYIEKGLKPVYWCASCETALAEAEVEYADHTSTSIYVRFKFDDESVNTLKSKFDFLNTDKDMYAVIWTTTPWTIPSNLAISVHPRFEYTFFEYNNDIYYAATGLLANFLKDVDWKEEDIKVLGTCKGQDLENLTPVHPMYDRKSPILCGEHVTLDAGTGSVHTAPGHGLEDYEVCCKYKIGVYSPLDSKGVWTEEAGDLAGIPYYKGNSIVIDKLKDCGALLAAADIQHSYPHCWRCKKPVIYRATPQWFVKVDKFRDKALEEIKKVKFIPASGEARISNMVEGRTDWCISRQRAWGVPIPVFYCEDCGEVIVTDETIEHVAKMFEKETSDAWVKYSEKELMPEGFVCPKCGKTHFRKEKDIMDVWFDSGVSWRAVVEKRADELNHTPVDMYLEVSDQHRGWFQSSLLTSVATQGKAPYKQVLTHGFVFGEDGRKMSKSLGNYIRPDDIIKNYGADILRLWAASVDYRNDIKIGDNIVKQLAEIFKKTRNTARFLMGNLFDFDPEKDYVNYKDLKDLDKFALHKLYQLIENVTEAFEGYEFYKYFQCLQNFAAVDLSSFYLDIVKDRLYTSGKKSLSRRACQTVMYEILQALVRIIMPVMPHQAEDIWQNVPENQKGGLESILLSSWPEMKPEWNNPELEQEFAKILKTRVIVTKAIEPLRADKKVGSSLEVAVYVKYDENKDLLKSCENELCNIFITSQAVVADEKPADVLNEYTEDGCTVWVTKAHGEKCCRCWKYRELNADGICSDCQEAISE
;
A
#
# COMPACT_ATOMS: atom_id res chain seq x y z
N MET A 1 67.04 -41.29 27.03
CA MET A 1 65.68 -40.75 27.28
C MET A 1 65.49 -39.53 26.39
N LYS A 2 65.25 -39.78 25.12
CA LYS A 2 64.80 -38.78 24.12
C LYS A 2 64.22 -39.62 22.99
N ASP A 3 63.13 -40.24 23.20
CA ASP A 3 62.21 -40.78 22.18
C ASP A 3 60.83 -40.81 22.76
N LYS A 4 60.10 -39.63 22.71
CA LYS A 4 58.66 -39.50 22.83
C LYS A 4 58.19 -38.65 21.64
N LEU A 5 57.89 -39.39 20.57
CA LEU A 5 56.82 -39.16 19.66
C LEU A 5 56.54 -37.71 19.28
N GLU A 6 57.34 -37.17 18.39
CA GLU A 6 56.87 -36.22 17.38
C GLU A 6 56.12 -37.07 16.33
N MET A 7 54.80 -37.20 16.48
CA MET A 7 53.94 -37.63 15.36
C MET A 7 54.20 -36.69 14.18
N THR A 8 54.59 -37.23 13.07
CA THR A 8 54.96 -36.45 11.86
C THR A 8 53.68 -35.74 11.29
N GLU A 9 53.86 -34.65 10.56
CA GLU A 9 52.76 -33.93 9.90
C GLU A 9 51.92 -34.85 8.98
N ASN A 10 52.47 -35.97 8.50
CA ASN A 10 51.77 -36.95 7.69
C ASN A 10 50.79 -37.82 8.50
N GLU A 11 51.13 -38.20 9.75
CA GLU A 11 50.23 -38.95 10.63
C GLU A 11 49.04 -38.11 11.08
N LYS A 12 49.23 -36.79 11.27
CA LYS A 12 48.14 -35.87 11.51
C LYS A 12 47.23 -35.69 10.30
N LYS A 13 47.69 -35.96 9.08
CA LYS A 13 46.87 -35.90 7.85
C LYS A 13 45.91 -37.11 7.74
N GLU A 14 46.34 -38.29 8.18
CA GLU A 14 45.49 -39.48 8.14
C GLU A 14 44.19 -39.31 8.94
N PHE A 15 44.26 -38.84 10.17
CA PHE A 15 43.05 -38.63 10.98
C PHE A 15 42.11 -37.53 10.44
N LYS A 16 42.66 -36.51 9.77
CA LYS A 16 41.84 -35.48 9.16
C LYS A 16 40.95 -36.03 8.03
N ASP A 17 41.46 -36.94 7.26
CA ASP A 17 40.74 -37.57 6.15
C ASP A 17 39.64 -38.56 6.62
N THR A 18 39.66 -38.96 7.90
CA THR A 18 38.62 -39.77 8.53
C THR A 18 37.44 -38.96 9.05
N LEU A 19 37.51 -37.62 9.05
CA LEU A 19 36.43 -36.75 9.51
C LEU A 19 35.34 -36.58 8.43
N ASN A 20 34.09 -36.55 8.86
CA ASN A 20 32.96 -36.32 7.99
C ASN A 20 32.76 -34.79 7.75
N LEU A 21 33.72 -34.17 7.05
CA LEU A 21 33.65 -32.72 6.80
C LEU A 21 32.52 -32.37 5.82
N PRO A 22 31.87 -31.21 5.99
CA PRO A 22 30.77 -30.77 5.15
C PRO A 22 31.15 -30.65 3.66
N LYS A 23 30.27 -31.12 2.76
CA LYS A 23 30.42 -30.99 1.30
C LYS A 23 29.15 -30.47 0.69
N THR A 24 29.21 -29.40 -0.12
CA THR A 24 28.06 -28.87 -0.84
C THR A 24 28.47 -28.08 -2.07
N THR A 25 27.66 -28.12 -3.10
CA THR A 25 27.80 -27.33 -4.33
C THR A 25 27.29 -25.89 -4.15
N LEU A 26 26.48 -25.60 -3.10
CA LEU A 26 25.98 -24.29 -2.83
C LEU A 26 27.13 -23.32 -2.49
N GLU A 27 27.33 -22.30 -3.33
CA GLU A 27 28.38 -21.31 -3.15
C GLU A 27 28.15 -20.46 -1.87
N MET A 28 29.26 -20.06 -1.21
CA MET A 28 29.21 -19.21 -0.02
C MET A 28 28.59 -17.85 -0.33
N ARG A 29 28.97 -17.25 -1.46
CA ARG A 29 28.42 -15.97 -1.91
C ARG A 29 27.16 -16.20 -2.74
N ALA A 30 26.09 -15.47 -2.44
CA ALA A 30 24.84 -15.58 -3.18
C ALA A 30 24.97 -15.13 -4.64
N ASN A 31 25.84 -14.16 -4.94
CA ASN A 31 25.98 -13.54 -6.26
C ASN A 31 24.60 -13.16 -6.86
N ALA A 32 23.69 -12.64 -6.03
CA ALA A 32 22.27 -12.45 -6.32
C ALA A 32 22.04 -11.68 -7.64
N THR A 33 22.82 -10.63 -7.87
CA THR A 33 22.69 -9.80 -9.08
C THR A 33 22.89 -10.57 -10.39
N LYS A 34 23.61 -11.70 -10.34
CA LYS A 34 23.86 -12.58 -11.49
C LYS A 34 22.92 -13.78 -11.49
N LYS A 35 22.74 -14.44 -10.33
CA LYS A 35 21.98 -15.69 -10.22
C LYS A 35 20.48 -15.49 -10.30
N GLU A 36 19.93 -14.38 -9.80
CA GLU A 36 18.50 -14.11 -9.87
C GLU A 36 17.96 -14.05 -11.32
N PRO A 37 18.63 -13.37 -12.28
CA PRO A 37 18.23 -13.45 -13.69
C PRO A 37 18.29 -14.87 -14.27
N GLU A 38 19.29 -15.66 -13.88
CA GLU A 38 19.40 -17.07 -14.29
C GLU A 38 18.23 -17.90 -13.74
N THR A 39 17.84 -17.67 -12.49
CA THR A 39 16.69 -18.28 -11.83
C THR A 39 15.39 -17.88 -12.51
N GLN A 40 15.21 -16.61 -12.81
CA GLN A 40 13.99 -16.11 -13.51
C GLN A 40 13.86 -16.73 -14.90
N LYS A 41 14.98 -16.85 -15.62
CA LYS A 41 15.02 -17.53 -16.92
C LYS A 41 14.63 -19.02 -16.78
N PHE A 42 15.13 -19.71 -15.77
CA PHE A 42 14.73 -21.09 -15.46
C PHE A 42 13.21 -21.18 -15.23
N TRP A 43 12.64 -20.28 -14.43
CA TRP A 43 11.19 -20.28 -14.17
C TRP A 43 10.37 -20.06 -15.45
N GLU A 44 10.82 -19.19 -16.33
CA GLU A 44 10.16 -18.90 -17.60
C GLU A 44 10.25 -20.09 -18.58
N GLU A 45 11.46 -20.63 -18.82
CA GLU A 45 11.70 -21.77 -19.70
C GLU A 45 10.94 -23.03 -19.27
N HIS A 46 10.79 -23.24 -17.96
CA HIS A 46 10.07 -24.39 -17.38
C HIS A 46 8.60 -24.11 -17.08
N GLN A 47 8.09 -22.92 -17.44
CA GLN A 47 6.69 -22.51 -17.22
C GLN A 47 6.23 -22.67 -15.75
N MET A 48 7.05 -22.26 -14.79
CA MET A 48 6.82 -22.52 -13.36
C MET A 48 5.51 -21.90 -12.85
N TYR A 49 5.15 -20.68 -13.29
CA TYR A 49 3.88 -20.08 -12.92
C TYR A 49 2.67 -20.96 -13.35
N LYS A 50 2.70 -21.47 -14.57
CA LYS A 50 1.65 -22.34 -15.09
C LYS A 50 1.54 -23.63 -14.29
N LYS A 51 2.68 -24.32 -14.05
CA LYS A 51 2.73 -25.53 -13.22
C LYS A 51 2.25 -25.26 -11.78
N MET A 52 2.59 -24.11 -11.20
CA MET A 52 2.17 -23.71 -9.87
C MET A 52 0.64 -23.55 -9.77
N THR A 53 0.00 -23.01 -10.81
CA THR A 53 -1.46 -22.81 -10.85
C THR A 53 -2.21 -24.06 -11.27
N GLU A 54 -1.82 -24.76 -12.34
CA GLU A 54 -2.51 -25.92 -12.86
C GLU A 54 -2.55 -27.12 -11.90
N ASN A 55 -1.57 -27.23 -11.00
CA ASN A 55 -1.49 -28.31 -10.00
C ASN A 55 -2.38 -28.07 -8.76
N ARG A 56 -3.26 -27.07 -8.78
CA ARG A 56 -4.15 -26.71 -7.65
C ARG A 56 -5.61 -26.91 -8.02
N ASP A 57 -6.41 -27.31 -7.02
CA ASP A 57 -7.85 -27.48 -7.19
C ASP A 57 -8.55 -26.09 -7.23
N LYS A 58 -9.20 -25.79 -8.33
CA LYS A 58 -9.98 -24.56 -8.51
C LYS A 58 -11.13 -24.42 -7.51
N ALA A 59 -11.64 -25.53 -6.94
CA ALA A 59 -12.66 -25.47 -5.90
C ALA A 59 -12.14 -24.82 -4.60
N ASN A 60 -10.82 -24.88 -4.36
CA ASN A 60 -10.16 -24.22 -3.25
C ASN A 60 -9.33 -23.03 -3.76
N SER A 61 -9.98 -21.95 -4.15
CA SER A 61 -9.32 -20.79 -4.74
C SER A 61 -9.14 -19.63 -3.78
N PHE A 62 -8.08 -18.84 -4.03
CA PHE A 62 -7.86 -17.54 -3.42
C PHE A 62 -7.55 -16.54 -4.53
N ILE A 63 -8.50 -15.65 -4.81
CA ILE A 63 -8.41 -14.69 -5.90
C ILE A 63 -8.02 -13.31 -5.35
N LEU A 64 -6.79 -12.90 -5.63
CA LEU A 64 -6.32 -11.54 -5.43
C LEU A 64 -6.39 -10.80 -6.77
N HIS A 65 -7.33 -9.85 -6.87
CA HIS A 65 -7.45 -9.02 -8.07
C HIS A 65 -6.44 -7.86 -8.01
N ASP A 66 -5.69 -7.69 -9.06
CA ASP A 66 -4.65 -6.65 -9.14
C ASP A 66 -5.26 -5.28 -9.42
N GLY A 67 -4.98 -4.29 -8.58
CA GLY A 67 -5.21 -2.89 -8.90
C GLY A 67 -4.22 -2.45 -9.98
N PRO A 68 -4.70 -1.85 -11.10
CA PRO A 68 -3.86 -1.60 -12.24
C PRO A 68 -2.92 -0.40 -12.00
N PRO A 69 -1.58 -0.58 -11.98
CA PRO A 69 -0.66 0.53 -11.95
C PRO A 69 -0.75 1.39 -13.20
N TYR A 70 -0.51 2.68 -13.02
CA TYR A 70 -0.69 3.68 -14.04
C TYR A 70 0.48 3.70 -15.05
N LEU A 71 0.19 3.67 -16.34
CA LEU A 71 1.20 3.63 -17.43
C LEU A 71 1.80 5.01 -17.77
N SER A 72 1.97 5.87 -16.78
CA SER A 72 2.57 7.19 -16.99
C SER A 72 4.10 7.20 -17.01
N SER A 73 4.77 6.06 -16.81
CA SER A 73 6.23 5.93 -16.81
C SER A 73 6.64 4.48 -17.09
N GLU A 74 7.72 4.29 -17.81
CA GLU A 74 8.38 2.99 -18.03
C GLU A 74 9.03 2.45 -16.73
N LYS A 75 9.30 3.31 -15.78
CA LYS A 75 10.00 2.99 -14.54
C LYS A 75 9.05 3.04 -13.34
N ILE A 76 9.13 2.02 -12.48
CA ILE A 76 8.40 1.97 -11.24
C ILE A 76 9.12 2.71 -10.12
N HIS A 77 8.39 3.14 -9.11
CA HIS A 77 8.95 3.65 -7.85
C HIS A 77 8.89 2.58 -6.75
N VAL A 78 9.61 2.80 -5.66
CA VAL A 78 9.73 1.81 -4.58
C VAL A 78 8.38 1.45 -3.93
N GLY A 79 7.42 2.36 -3.90
CA GLY A 79 6.06 2.07 -3.42
C GLY A 79 5.31 1.09 -4.33
N THR A 80 5.45 1.21 -5.66
CA THR A 80 4.90 0.24 -6.62
C THR A 80 5.58 -1.12 -6.48
N ALA A 81 6.91 -1.13 -6.23
CA ALA A 81 7.63 -2.36 -5.95
C ALA A 81 7.14 -3.04 -4.67
N LEU A 82 6.94 -2.28 -3.58
CA LEU A 82 6.35 -2.78 -2.33
C LEU A 82 5.00 -3.47 -2.59
N ASN A 83 4.11 -2.78 -3.28
CA ASN A 83 2.77 -3.28 -3.61
C ASN A 83 2.81 -4.63 -4.33
N LYS A 84 3.58 -4.72 -5.42
CA LYS A 84 3.71 -5.94 -6.20
C LYS A 84 4.41 -7.08 -5.44
N ILE A 85 5.39 -6.75 -4.60
CA ILE A 85 6.07 -7.73 -3.73
C ILE A 85 5.09 -8.32 -2.72
N LEU A 86 4.28 -7.49 -2.05
CA LEU A 86 3.30 -7.96 -1.06
C LEU A 86 2.27 -8.88 -1.69
N LYS A 87 1.75 -8.53 -2.87
CA LYS A 87 0.84 -9.38 -3.65
C LYS A 87 1.46 -10.73 -3.99
N ASP A 88 2.67 -10.73 -4.51
CA ASP A 88 3.38 -11.94 -4.90
C ASP A 88 3.73 -12.84 -3.71
N ILE A 89 4.10 -12.26 -2.56
CA ILE A 89 4.29 -13.01 -1.30
C ILE A 89 3.01 -13.75 -0.93
N LEU A 90 1.86 -13.08 -0.98
CA LEU A 90 0.57 -13.69 -0.68
C LEU A 90 0.20 -14.80 -1.65
N ILE A 91 0.36 -14.57 -2.95
CA ILE A 91 0.06 -15.56 -3.99
C ILE A 91 0.92 -16.81 -3.81
N LYS A 92 2.24 -16.66 -3.61
CA LYS A 92 3.15 -17.77 -3.37
C LYS A 92 2.80 -18.53 -2.10
N TYR A 93 2.50 -17.83 -1.00
CA TYR A 93 2.10 -18.45 0.26
C TYR A 93 0.78 -19.22 0.10
N LYS A 94 -0.26 -18.59 -0.47
CA LYS A 94 -1.55 -19.27 -0.70
C LYS A 94 -1.42 -20.48 -1.62
N SER A 95 -0.58 -20.40 -2.66
CA SER A 95 -0.26 -21.56 -3.49
C SER A 95 0.39 -22.71 -2.70
N GLN A 96 1.37 -22.41 -1.81
CA GLN A 96 1.95 -23.44 -0.93
C GLN A 96 0.92 -24.01 0.06
N ARG A 97 -0.08 -23.25 0.46
CA ARG A 97 -1.21 -23.70 1.30
C ARG A 97 -2.22 -24.57 0.52
N GLY A 98 -1.97 -24.79 -0.76
CA GLY A 98 -2.82 -25.63 -1.61
C GLY A 98 -3.95 -24.90 -2.32
N TYR A 99 -4.02 -23.56 -2.22
CA TYR A 99 -5.02 -22.78 -2.95
C TYR A 99 -4.66 -22.67 -4.43
N TYR A 100 -5.67 -22.69 -5.29
CA TYR A 100 -5.58 -22.15 -6.63
C TYR A 100 -5.57 -20.62 -6.52
N ALA A 101 -4.39 -20.03 -6.74
CA ALA A 101 -4.16 -18.61 -6.56
C ALA A 101 -3.59 -17.98 -7.83
N PRO A 102 -4.39 -17.81 -8.89
CA PRO A 102 -3.95 -17.18 -10.12
C PRO A 102 -3.74 -15.68 -9.90
N TYR A 103 -2.79 -15.11 -10.63
CA TYR A 103 -2.53 -13.68 -10.61
C TYR A 103 -2.49 -13.12 -12.03
N VAL A 104 -3.45 -12.28 -12.37
CA VAL A 104 -3.54 -11.56 -13.65
C VAL A 104 -3.09 -10.12 -13.42
N PRO A 105 -1.89 -9.74 -13.88
CA PRO A 105 -1.42 -8.37 -13.75
C PRO A 105 -2.30 -7.39 -14.52
N GLY A 106 -2.55 -6.22 -13.95
CA GLY A 106 -3.34 -5.17 -14.59
C GLY A 106 -2.54 -3.92 -14.88
N TYR A 107 -3.03 -3.10 -15.82
CA TYR A 107 -2.45 -1.80 -16.16
C TYR A 107 -3.54 -0.79 -16.54
N ASP A 108 -3.42 0.43 -15.98
CA ASP A 108 -4.29 1.56 -16.32
C ASP A 108 -3.60 2.48 -17.32
N GLY A 109 -4.16 2.55 -18.53
CA GLY A 109 -3.52 3.16 -19.69
C GLY A 109 -4.14 4.45 -20.18
N HIS A 110 -5.23 4.97 -19.59
CA HIS A 110 -5.89 6.20 -20.01
C HIS A 110 -5.55 7.43 -19.14
N GLY A 111 -6.06 8.58 -19.50
CA GLY A 111 -6.17 9.77 -18.68
C GLY A 111 -5.11 10.84 -18.86
N LEU A 112 -5.32 11.93 -18.15
CA LEU A 112 -4.58 13.18 -18.22
C LEU A 112 -3.05 13.05 -18.05
N PRO A 113 -2.52 12.19 -17.16
CA PRO A 113 -1.07 12.08 -16.98
C PRO A 113 -0.34 11.61 -18.23
N ILE A 114 -0.91 10.69 -18.98
CA ILE A 114 -0.33 10.17 -20.23
C ILE A 114 -0.47 11.22 -21.33
N GLU A 115 -1.68 11.76 -21.53
CA GLU A 115 -1.95 12.81 -22.52
C GLU A 115 -1.00 14.00 -22.35
N ASN A 116 -0.82 14.51 -21.13
CA ASN A 116 0.07 15.64 -20.87
C ASN A 116 1.55 15.34 -21.18
N LYS A 117 2.01 14.10 -20.94
CA LYS A 117 3.39 13.73 -21.30
C LYS A 117 3.59 13.66 -22.82
N VAL A 118 2.62 13.12 -23.52
CA VAL A 118 2.64 13.04 -24.98
C VAL A 118 2.58 14.44 -25.58
N VAL A 119 1.63 15.28 -25.13
CA VAL A 119 1.47 16.66 -25.62
C VAL A 119 2.70 17.52 -25.41
N LYS A 120 3.43 17.36 -24.30
CA LYS A 120 4.70 18.07 -24.06
C LYS A 120 5.78 17.78 -25.12
N ASN A 121 5.71 16.63 -25.78
CA ASN A 121 6.66 16.21 -26.80
C ASN A 121 6.17 16.53 -28.23
N ILE A 122 4.99 17.15 -28.37
CA ILE A 122 4.43 17.58 -29.66
C ILE A 122 4.77 19.05 -29.86
N GLU A 123 5.48 19.37 -30.92
CA GLU A 123 5.75 20.75 -31.33
C GLU A 123 4.43 21.44 -31.73
N GLY A 124 4.16 22.60 -31.12
CA GLY A 124 2.86 23.29 -31.27
C GLY A 124 1.77 22.79 -30.29
N GLY A 125 2.06 21.78 -29.45
CA GLY A 125 1.15 21.29 -28.42
C GLY A 125 -0.06 20.52 -28.95
N ARG A 126 -1.11 20.42 -28.11
CA ARG A 126 -2.31 19.63 -28.39
C ARG A 126 -3.03 19.99 -29.71
N ASN A 127 -3.03 21.28 -30.07
CA ASN A 127 -3.76 21.78 -31.26
C ASN A 127 -3.01 21.53 -32.57
N ALA A 128 -1.78 21.04 -32.54
CA ALA A 128 -0.98 20.73 -33.70
C ALA A 128 -1.28 19.34 -34.32
N VAL A 129 -2.09 18.52 -33.63
CA VAL A 129 -2.47 17.17 -34.09
C VAL A 129 -3.97 16.96 -33.96
N THR A 130 -4.51 16.07 -34.79
CA THR A 130 -5.91 15.65 -34.69
C THR A 130 -6.15 14.81 -33.44
N PRO A 131 -7.40 14.73 -32.93
CA PRO A 131 -7.73 13.84 -31.81
C PRO A 131 -7.34 12.37 -32.04
N ALA A 132 -7.49 11.87 -33.27
CA ALA A 132 -7.12 10.50 -33.65
C ALA A 132 -5.59 10.28 -33.55
N GLU A 133 -4.79 11.20 -34.08
CA GLU A 133 -3.33 11.15 -33.97
C GLU A 133 -2.83 11.26 -32.53
N LEU A 134 -3.49 12.11 -31.71
CA LEU A 134 -3.17 12.22 -30.30
C LEU A 134 -3.43 10.90 -29.56
N ARG A 135 -4.58 10.27 -29.81
CA ARG A 135 -4.95 8.99 -29.20
C ARG A 135 -3.95 7.89 -29.59
N GLN A 136 -3.56 7.81 -30.88
CA GLN A 136 -2.55 6.87 -31.33
C GLN A 136 -1.22 7.05 -30.58
N LYS A 137 -0.73 8.29 -30.47
CA LYS A 137 0.52 8.60 -29.74
C LYS A 137 0.43 8.25 -28.24
N CYS A 138 -0.72 8.47 -27.62
CA CYS A 138 -0.96 8.10 -26.23
C CYS A 138 -0.95 6.58 -26.05
N ARG A 139 -1.58 5.83 -26.94
CA ARG A 139 -1.59 4.36 -26.94
C ARG A 139 -0.18 3.80 -27.11
N GLU A 140 0.60 4.32 -28.05
CA GLU A 140 2.01 3.93 -28.23
C GLU A 140 2.84 4.21 -26.97
N TYR A 141 2.65 5.36 -26.34
CA TYR A 141 3.32 5.70 -25.08
C TYR A 141 2.92 4.74 -23.95
N ALA A 142 1.63 4.40 -23.82
CA ALA A 142 1.13 3.48 -22.82
C ALA A 142 1.75 2.08 -23.01
N HIS A 143 1.78 1.54 -24.23
CA HIS A 143 2.41 0.25 -24.52
C HIS A 143 3.92 0.22 -24.26
N ASN A 144 4.64 1.32 -24.50
CA ASN A 144 6.06 1.41 -24.17
C ASN A 144 6.27 1.43 -22.64
N SER A 145 5.42 2.17 -21.93
CA SER A 145 5.44 2.20 -20.45
C SER A 145 5.13 0.83 -19.84
N LEU A 146 4.17 0.09 -20.43
CA LEU A 146 3.83 -1.27 -20.04
C LEU A 146 5.05 -2.20 -20.11
N LYS A 147 5.73 -2.25 -21.26
CA LYS A 147 6.92 -3.11 -21.45
C LYS A 147 8.01 -2.81 -20.41
N GLY A 148 8.22 -1.53 -20.10
CA GLY A 148 9.17 -1.11 -19.08
C GLY A 148 8.79 -1.58 -17.69
N GLN A 149 7.54 -1.35 -17.27
CA GLN A 149 7.05 -1.75 -15.95
C GLN A 149 7.00 -3.28 -15.79
N GLU A 150 6.53 -4.00 -16.81
CA GLU A 150 6.50 -5.47 -16.81
C GLU A 150 7.90 -6.07 -16.60
N SER A 151 8.89 -5.55 -17.32
CA SER A 151 10.29 -5.97 -17.14
C SER A 151 10.77 -5.74 -15.70
N GLU A 152 10.43 -4.61 -15.07
CA GLU A 152 10.80 -4.34 -13.70
C GLU A 152 10.04 -5.22 -12.69
N PHE A 153 8.76 -5.52 -12.91
CA PHE A 153 7.99 -6.44 -12.07
C PHE A 153 8.52 -7.88 -12.15
N LYS A 154 8.79 -8.36 -13.35
CA LYS A 154 9.44 -9.68 -13.55
C LYS A 154 10.80 -9.73 -12.83
N ARG A 155 11.58 -8.63 -12.90
CA ARG A 155 12.88 -8.55 -12.23
C ARG A 155 12.77 -8.59 -10.70
N LEU A 156 11.65 -8.16 -10.10
CA LEU A 156 11.35 -8.33 -8.68
C LEU A 156 11.05 -9.79 -8.30
N GLY A 157 10.93 -10.70 -9.26
CA GLY A 157 10.54 -12.10 -9.04
C GLY A 157 9.03 -12.29 -8.88
N VAL A 158 8.23 -11.33 -9.33
CA VAL A 158 6.77 -11.43 -9.33
C VAL A 158 6.33 -12.42 -10.42
N LEU A 159 5.55 -13.41 -10.03
CA LEU A 159 4.96 -14.40 -10.94
C LEU A 159 3.51 -14.06 -11.23
N GLY A 160 3.08 -14.30 -12.46
CA GLY A 160 1.72 -14.01 -12.92
C GLY A 160 1.51 -14.38 -14.38
N ASN A 161 0.28 -14.23 -14.86
CA ASN A 161 -0.07 -14.40 -16.26
C ASN A 161 0.38 -13.19 -17.09
N TRP A 162 1.70 -13.07 -17.32
CA TRP A 162 2.31 -11.96 -18.05
C TRP A 162 2.05 -12.01 -19.56
N GLU A 163 1.62 -13.16 -20.10
CA GLU A 163 1.28 -13.30 -21.52
C GLU A 163 -0.07 -12.65 -21.82
N HIS A 164 -0.97 -12.63 -20.83
CA HIS A 164 -2.33 -12.11 -20.95
C HIS A 164 -2.69 -11.18 -19.79
N PRO A 165 -1.94 -10.08 -19.56
CA PRO A 165 -2.33 -9.09 -18.57
C PRO A 165 -3.68 -8.45 -18.97
N TYR A 166 -4.33 -7.72 -18.11
CA TYR A 166 -5.44 -6.89 -18.50
C TYR A 166 -5.03 -5.43 -18.63
N LEU A 167 -5.54 -4.77 -19.65
CA LEU A 167 -5.28 -3.36 -19.90
C LEU A 167 -6.62 -2.62 -20.05
N THR A 168 -6.76 -1.49 -19.36
CA THR A 168 -7.97 -0.65 -19.49
C THR A 168 -8.16 -0.07 -20.87
N ILE A 169 -7.12 -0.12 -21.74
CA ILE A 169 -7.12 0.34 -23.15
C ILE A 169 -7.42 -0.76 -24.16
N ASP A 170 -7.73 -1.97 -23.71
CA ASP A 170 -8.11 -3.07 -24.61
C ASP A 170 -9.59 -2.95 -24.98
N GLY A 171 -9.92 -3.26 -26.25
CA GLY A 171 -11.27 -3.09 -26.77
C GLY A 171 -12.34 -3.86 -26.00
N GLU A 172 -12.06 -5.10 -25.57
CA GLU A 172 -12.96 -5.91 -24.75
C GLU A 172 -13.22 -5.26 -23.38
N TYR A 173 -12.18 -4.65 -22.78
CA TYR A 173 -12.31 -3.94 -21.52
C TYR A 173 -13.17 -2.68 -21.68
N GLU A 174 -12.85 -1.85 -22.67
CA GLU A 174 -13.58 -0.61 -22.97
C GLU A 174 -15.06 -0.89 -23.31
N ALA A 175 -15.36 -2.01 -23.97
CA ALA A 175 -16.73 -2.44 -24.26
C ALA A 175 -17.53 -2.77 -22.97
N GLU A 176 -16.94 -3.47 -22.02
CA GLU A 176 -17.60 -3.73 -20.74
C GLU A 176 -17.80 -2.43 -19.94
N GLN A 177 -16.90 -1.49 -20.03
CA GLN A 177 -17.07 -0.17 -19.41
C GLN A 177 -18.27 0.56 -20.01
N VAL A 178 -18.47 0.51 -21.31
CA VAL A 178 -19.65 1.05 -22.02
C VAL A 178 -20.94 0.36 -21.53
N ARG A 179 -20.92 -0.97 -21.39
CA ARG A 179 -22.07 -1.74 -20.87
C ARG A 179 -22.43 -1.35 -19.44
N VAL A 180 -21.44 -1.23 -18.54
CA VAL A 180 -21.64 -0.78 -17.16
C VAL A 180 -22.23 0.62 -17.12
N PHE A 181 -21.73 1.54 -17.94
CA PHE A 181 -22.31 2.88 -18.06
C PHE A 181 -23.81 2.80 -18.49
N GLY A 182 -24.14 2.01 -19.49
CA GLY A 182 -25.51 1.83 -19.96
C GLY A 182 -26.43 1.26 -18.88
N GLU A 183 -25.99 0.23 -18.14
CA GLU A 183 -26.74 -0.34 -17.03
C GLU A 183 -27.01 0.67 -15.92
N MET A 184 -26.01 1.46 -15.55
CA MET A 184 -26.16 2.53 -14.54
C MET A 184 -27.09 3.65 -15.01
N TYR A 185 -27.00 4.03 -16.29
CA TYR A 185 -27.89 5.03 -16.88
C TYR A 185 -29.35 4.53 -16.88
N LYS A 186 -29.60 3.32 -17.31
CA LYS A 186 -30.93 2.68 -17.34
C LYS A 186 -31.58 2.60 -15.95
N LYS A 187 -30.77 2.41 -14.89
CA LYS A 187 -31.24 2.45 -13.49
C LYS A 187 -31.45 3.88 -12.97
N GLY A 188 -31.19 4.89 -13.78
CA GLY A 188 -31.29 6.30 -13.41
C GLY A 188 -30.24 6.77 -12.44
N TYR A 189 -29.08 6.10 -12.38
CA TYR A 189 -27.93 6.49 -11.55
C TYR A 189 -26.97 7.42 -12.25
N ILE A 190 -27.09 7.60 -13.56
CA ILE A 190 -26.30 8.55 -14.34
C ILE A 190 -27.22 9.61 -14.95
N GLU A 191 -26.87 10.88 -14.78
CA GLU A 191 -27.61 12.00 -15.38
C GLU A 191 -26.66 13.11 -15.83
N LYS A 192 -27.10 13.92 -16.80
CA LYS A 192 -26.42 15.16 -17.19
C LYS A 192 -26.99 16.33 -16.38
N GLY A 193 -26.14 17.13 -15.75
CA GLY A 193 -26.54 18.24 -14.93
C GLY A 193 -25.60 19.43 -15.07
N LEU A 194 -26.12 20.63 -14.74
CA LEU A 194 -25.35 21.87 -14.64
C LEU A 194 -25.04 22.12 -13.17
N LYS A 195 -23.84 21.80 -12.71
CA LYS A 195 -23.42 21.93 -11.31
C LYS A 195 -21.99 22.47 -11.21
N PRO A 196 -21.63 23.17 -10.13
CA PRO A 196 -20.23 23.51 -9.85
C PRO A 196 -19.40 22.24 -9.64
N VAL A 197 -18.27 22.15 -10.32
CA VAL A 197 -17.30 21.06 -10.17
C VAL A 197 -15.91 21.65 -9.96
N TYR A 198 -15.00 20.88 -9.37
CA TYR A 198 -13.59 21.25 -9.41
C TYR A 198 -13.15 21.36 -10.85
N TRP A 199 -12.64 22.51 -11.22
CA TRP A 199 -12.21 22.82 -12.57
C TRP A 199 -10.75 23.31 -12.61
N CYS A 200 -9.92 22.65 -13.39
CA CYS A 200 -8.56 23.12 -13.64
C CYS A 200 -8.52 23.98 -14.91
N ALA A 201 -8.48 25.30 -14.76
CA ALA A 201 -8.41 26.24 -15.89
C ALA A 201 -7.14 26.05 -16.76
N SER A 202 -6.04 25.57 -16.18
CA SER A 202 -4.80 25.29 -16.92
C SER A 202 -4.83 23.96 -17.71
N CYS A 203 -5.59 22.99 -17.22
CA CYS A 203 -5.83 21.73 -17.91
C CYS A 203 -7.12 21.73 -18.71
N GLU A 204 -7.99 22.72 -18.55
CA GLU A 204 -9.29 22.89 -19.21
C GLU A 204 -10.20 21.66 -19.06
N THR A 205 -10.31 21.13 -17.83
CA THR A 205 -11.10 19.93 -17.56
C THR A 205 -11.64 19.92 -16.12
N ALA A 206 -12.78 19.25 -15.93
CA ALA A 206 -13.29 18.88 -14.62
C ALA A 206 -12.32 17.88 -13.92
N LEU A 207 -12.33 17.91 -12.60
CA LEU A 207 -11.55 17.01 -11.74
C LEU A 207 -12.49 16.29 -10.77
N ALA A 208 -12.19 15.01 -10.47
CA ALA A 208 -12.78 14.32 -9.34
C ALA A 208 -12.08 14.76 -8.04
N GLU A 209 -12.71 14.48 -6.89
CA GLU A 209 -12.14 14.76 -5.57
C GLU A 209 -10.78 14.08 -5.35
N ALA A 210 -10.59 12.88 -5.87
CA ALA A 210 -9.32 12.14 -5.82
C ALA A 210 -8.21 12.78 -6.69
N GLU A 211 -8.53 13.74 -7.54
CA GLU A 211 -7.62 14.45 -8.43
C GLU A 211 -7.23 15.84 -7.91
N VAL A 212 -7.64 16.17 -6.68
CA VAL A 212 -7.35 17.42 -6.00
C VAL A 212 -6.42 17.18 -4.82
N GLU A 213 -5.38 18.00 -4.72
CA GLU A 213 -4.43 18.03 -3.61
C GLU A 213 -4.53 19.39 -2.92
N TYR A 214 -4.38 19.42 -1.60
CA TYR A 214 -4.40 20.68 -0.85
C TYR A 214 -2.96 21.15 -0.57
N ALA A 215 -2.73 22.43 -0.77
CA ALA A 215 -1.45 23.09 -0.51
C ALA A 215 -1.68 24.50 0.06
N ASP A 216 -0.69 25.02 0.77
CA ASP A 216 -0.71 26.40 1.27
C ASP A 216 -0.78 27.37 0.10
N HIS A 217 -1.73 28.30 0.19
CA HIS A 217 -1.97 29.33 -0.80
C HIS A 217 -2.25 30.66 -0.12
N THR A 218 -1.72 31.72 -0.69
CA THR A 218 -2.02 33.09 -0.23
C THR A 218 -3.14 33.65 -1.08
N SER A 219 -4.24 34.03 -0.44
CA SER A 219 -5.38 34.70 -1.06
C SER A 219 -5.65 36.05 -0.41
N THR A 220 -6.15 36.99 -1.18
CA THR A 220 -6.64 38.26 -0.60
C THR A 220 -8.07 38.07 -0.14
N SER A 221 -8.32 38.19 1.16
CA SER A 221 -9.68 38.23 1.74
C SER A 221 -10.21 39.63 1.73
N ILE A 222 -11.54 39.79 1.53
CA ILE A 222 -12.20 41.07 1.50
C ILE A 222 -13.50 41.09 2.31
N TYR A 223 -13.81 42.24 2.91
CA TYR A 223 -15.10 42.56 3.50
C TYR A 223 -15.82 43.53 2.59
N VAL A 224 -17.03 43.19 2.16
CA VAL A 224 -17.82 43.98 1.19
C VAL A 224 -19.19 44.26 1.73
N ARG A 225 -19.63 45.50 1.67
CA ARG A 225 -20.98 45.93 2.05
C ARG A 225 -21.93 45.97 0.86
N PHE A 226 -23.13 45.46 1.07
CA PHE A 226 -24.25 45.45 0.12
C PHE A 226 -25.39 46.28 0.70
N LYS A 227 -25.80 47.35 0.01
CA LYS A 227 -26.86 48.22 0.49
C LYS A 227 -28.24 47.58 0.33
N PHE A 228 -29.08 47.59 1.36
CA PHE A 228 -30.48 47.14 1.23
C PHE A 228 -31.28 48.07 0.33
N ASP A 229 -32.17 47.47 -0.46
CA ASP A 229 -33.17 48.26 -1.21
C ASP A 229 -34.27 48.85 -0.30
N ASP A 230 -35.02 49.83 -0.81
CA ASP A 230 -36.00 50.56 -0.03
C ASP A 230 -37.10 49.64 0.53
N GLU A 231 -37.50 48.62 -0.19
CA GLU A 231 -38.50 47.63 0.23
C GLU A 231 -38.01 46.83 1.44
N SER A 232 -36.77 46.38 1.41
CA SER A 232 -36.14 45.66 2.53
C SER A 232 -35.94 46.57 3.75
N VAL A 233 -35.53 47.83 3.54
CA VAL A 233 -35.40 48.80 4.62
C VAL A 233 -36.78 49.03 5.29
N ASN A 234 -37.84 49.19 4.52
CA ASN A 234 -39.20 49.36 5.07
C ASN A 234 -39.65 48.09 5.83
N THR A 235 -39.30 46.92 5.33
CA THR A 235 -39.59 45.65 6.00
C THR A 235 -38.84 45.54 7.34
N LEU A 236 -37.56 45.89 7.37
CA LEU A 236 -36.74 45.90 8.60
C LEU A 236 -37.30 46.90 9.63
N LYS A 237 -37.66 48.12 9.19
CA LYS A 237 -38.29 49.12 10.06
C LYS A 237 -39.60 48.63 10.63
N SER A 238 -40.41 47.91 9.87
CA SER A 238 -41.68 47.38 10.34
C SER A 238 -41.53 46.19 11.31
N LYS A 239 -40.48 45.43 11.19
CA LYS A 239 -40.20 44.26 12.06
C LYS A 239 -39.49 44.66 13.36
N PHE A 240 -38.65 45.69 13.31
CA PHE A 240 -37.74 46.04 14.41
C PHE A 240 -37.76 47.54 14.71
N ASP A 241 -38.38 47.94 15.81
CA ASP A 241 -38.50 49.33 16.23
C ASP A 241 -37.14 50.02 16.37
N PHE A 242 -36.09 49.27 16.73
CA PHE A 242 -34.72 49.80 16.86
C PHE A 242 -34.09 50.18 15.51
N LEU A 243 -34.68 49.80 14.38
CA LEU A 243 -34.23 50.17 13.02
C LEU A 243 -35.06 51.34 12.42
N ASN A 244 -35.94 51.98 13.16
CA ASN A 244 -36.74 53.11 12.67
C ASN A 244 -35.89 54.39 12.54
N THR A 245 -35.09 54.46 11.46
CA THR A 245 -34.18 55.57 11.17
C THR A 245 -34.09 55.77 9.66
N ASP A 246 -33.59 56.93 9.23
CA ASP A 246 -33.38 57.26 7.81
C ASP A 246 -31.99 56.99 7.31
N LYS A 247 -31.20 56.22 8.09
CA LYS A 247 -29.84 55.84 7.74
C LYS A 247 -29.81 54.66 6.76
N ASP A 248 -28.79 54.64 5.93
CA ASP A 248 -28.53 53.52 5.03
C ASP A 248 -28.21 52.24 5.81
N MET A 249 -28.72 51.12 5.33
CA MET A 249 -28.53 49.78 5.96
C MET A 249 -27.78 48.87 5.01
N TYR A 250 -26.84 48.10 5.56
CA TYR A 250 -25.94 47.25 4.78
C TYR A 250 -25.84 45.82 5.34
N ALA A 251 -25.83 44.85 4.44
CA ALA A 251 -25.32 43.52 4.70
C ALA A 251 -23.82 43.48 4.41
N VAL A 252 -23.01 42.89 5.29
CA VAL A 252 -21.57 42.74 5.06
C VAL A 252 -21.21 41.28 4.87
N ILE A 253 -20.58 40.96 3.74
CA ILE A 253 -20.05 39.63 3.44
C ILE A 253 -18.52 39.60 3.57
N TRP A 254 -18.00 38.39 3.74
CA TRP A 254 -16.57 38.14 3.69
C TRP A 254 -16.30 37.05 2.67
N THR A 255 -15.21 37.20 1.89
CA THR A 255 -14.77 36.19 0.95
C THR A 255 -13.26 36.19 0.77
N THR A 256 -12.70 35.02 0.47
CA THR A 256 -11.28 34.82 0.08
C THR A 256 -11.10 34.74 -1.43
N THR A 257 -12.16 34.85 -2.19
CA THR A 257 -12.18 34.75 -3.66
C THR A 257 -12.84 35.96 -4.29
N PRO A 258 -12.23 37.18 -4.24
CA PRO A 258 -12.80 38.43 -4.78
C PRO A 258 -13.31 38.28 -6.21
N TRP A 259 -12.66 37.46 -7.04
CA TRP A 259 -13.05 37.21 -8.43
C TRP A 259 -14.45 36.59 -8.58
N THR A 260 -15.06 36.00 -7.52
CA THR A 260 -16.42 35.45 -7.58
C THR A 260 -17.51 36.49 -7.31
N ILE A 261 -17.19 37.68 -6.78
CA ILE A 261 -18.17 38.73 -6.51
C ILE A 261 -19.01 39.07 -7.74
N PRO A 262 -18.45 39.20 -8.97
CA PRO A 262 -19.26 39.44 -10.17
C PRO A 262 -20.34 38.39 -10.42
N SER A 263 -20.17 37.19 -9.89
CA SER A 263 -21.12 36.06 -10.00
C SER A 263 -22.06 35.93 -8.81
N ASN A 264 -22.03 36.85 -7.85
CA ASN A 264 -22.95 36.84 -6.70
C ASN A 264 -24.40 36.90 -7.16
N LEU A 265 -25.26 36.04 -6.64
CA LEU A 265 -26.70 36.02 -6.86
C LEU A 265 -27.50 36.06 -5.57
N ALA A 266 -26.86 35.88 -4.41
CA ALA A 266 -27.53 35.90 -3.11
C ALA A 266 -26.51 36.11 -1.97
N ILE A 267 -27.02 36.24 -0.76
CA ILE A 267 -26.26 36.22 0.50
C ILE A 267 -26.90 35.19 1.41
N SER A 268 -26.11 34.27 1.95
CA SER A 268 -26.61 33.20 2.85
C SER A 268 -26.35 33.57 4.31
N VAL A 269 -27.37 33.37 5.16
CA VAL A 269 -27.28 33.51 6.63
C VAL A 269 -27.76 32.24 7.29
N HIS A 270 -27.29 31.93 8.52
CA HIS A 270 -27.77 30.75 9.24
C HIS A 270 -29.10 31.09 9.95
N PRO A 271 -30.19 30.32 9.75
CA PRO A 271 -31.50 30.67 10.26
C PRO A 271 -31.56 30.84 11.78
N ARG A 272 -30.80 30.06 12.52
CA ARG A 272 -30.81 30.02 14.00
C ARG A 272 -29.79 30.92 14.67
N PHE A 273 -28.81 31.48 13.93
CA PHE A 273 -27.84 32.36 14.53
C PHE A 273 -28.46 33.71 14.88
N GLU A 274 -27.89 34.37 15.88
CA GLU A 274 -28.22 35.71 16.26
C GLU A 274 -27.34 36.69 15.53
N TYR A 275 -27.93 37.74 14.99
CA TYR A 275 -27.27 38.80 14.26
C TYR A 275 -27.51 40.11 14.99
N THR A 276 -26.43 40.85 15.28
CA THR A 276 -26.45 42.18 15.94
C THR A 276 -26.40 43.26 14.91
N PHE A 277 -27.39 44.15 14.97
CA PHE A 277 -27.43 45.41 14.23
C PHE A 277 -26.72 46.48 15.03
N PHE A 278 -25.86 47.25 14.37
CA PHE A 278 -25.10 48.32 14.97
C PHE A 278 -24.92 49.49 13.99
N GLU A 279 -24.76 50.69 14.53
CA GLU A 279 -24.47 51.92 13.80
C GLU A 279 -22.97 52.22 13.85
N TYR A 280 -22.39 52.56 12.71
CA TYR A 280 -21.03 53.08 12.57
C TYR A 280 -20.99 54.13 11.45
N ASN A 281 -20.37 55.30 11.71
CA ASN A 281 -20.26 56.42 10.74
C ASN A 281 -21.56 56.79 10.03
N ASN A 282 -22.67 56.81 10.76
CA ASN A 282 -24.00 57.18 10.28
C ASN A 282 -24.68 56.14 9.35
N ASP A 283 -24.08 54.95 9.16
CA ASP A 283 -24.65 53.81 8.46
C ASP A 283 -24.96 52.68 9.45
N ILE A 284 -25.91 51.80 9.11
CA ILE A 284 -26.29 50.61 9.90
C ILE A 284 -25.77 49.38 9.22
N TYR A 285 -25.14 48.52 10.01
CA TYR A 285 -24.57 47.21 9.60
C TYR A 285 -25.13 46.12 10.48
N TYR A 286 -25.05 44.88 10.03
CA TYR A 286 -25.24 43.73 10.89
C TYR A 286 -24.17 42.68 10.67
N ALA A 287 -23.87 41.91 11.73
CA ALA A 287 -23.03 40.74 11.71
C ALA A 287 -23.52 39.71 12.74
N ALA A 288 -23.19 38.42 12.55
CA ALA A 288 -23.49 37.42 13.56
C ALA A 288 -22.86 37.82 14.91
N THR A 289 -23.67 37.77 15.98
CA THR A 289 -23.26 38.23 17.31
C THR A 289 -21.93 37.61 17.77
N GLY A 290 -21.74 36.31 17.49
CA GLY A 290 -20.50 35.60 17.83
C GLY A 290 -19.27 36.00 17.02
N LEU A 291 -19.43 36.75 15.91
CA LEU A 291 -18.33 37.17 15.02
C LEU A 291 -18.09 38.68 15.08
N LEU A 292 -18.97 39.44 15.76
CA LEU A 292 -18.93 40.90 15.72
C LEU A 292 -17.56 41.49 16.14
N ALA A 293 -16.99 41.00 17.25
CA ALA A 293 -15.70 41.48 17.75
C ALA A 293 -14.54 41.23 16.77
N ASN A 294 -14.51 40.05 16.13
CA ASN A 294 -13.53 39.72 15.12
C ASN A 294 -13.71 40.57 13.86
N PHE A 295 -14.94 40.71 13.39
CA PHE A 295 -15.26 41.57 12.25
C PHE A 295 -14.80 43.02 12.46
N LEU A 296 -15.13 43.66 13.61
CA LEU A 296 -14.70 45.00 13.93
C LEU A 296 -13.17 45.17 13.90
N LYS A 297 -12.48 44.22 14.47
CA LYS A 297 -11.00 44.18 14.45
C LYS A 297 -10.46 44.10 13.03
N ASP A 298 -11.01 43.25 12.19
CA ASP A 298 -10.53 43.00 10.83
C ASP A 298 -10.77 44.19 9.89
N VAL A 299 -11.80 45.01 10.15
CA VAL A 299 -12.08 46.26 9.40
C VAL A 299 -11.50 47.49 10.06
N ASP A 300 -10.71 47.36 11.15
CA ASP A 300 -10.10 48.43 11.94
C ASP A 300 -11.13 49.43 12.53
N TRP A 301 -12.30 48.86 12.93
CA TRP A 301 -13.31 49.64 13.65
C TRP A 301 -13.23 49.36 15.14
N LYS A 302 -13.28 50.40 15.97
CA LYS A 302 -13.23 50.23 17.42
C LYS A 302 -14.61 49.95 17.99
N GLU A 303 -14.66 49.05 18.96
CA GLU A 303 -15.90 48.73 19.67
C GLU A 303 -16.56 49.96 20.36
N GLU A 304 -15.75 50.89 20.79
CA GLU A 304 -16.20 52.18 21.38
C GLU A 304 -16.86 53.12 20.38
N ASP A 305 -16.60 52.96 19.08
CA ASP A 305 -17.13 53.84 18.00
C ASP A 305 -18.44 53.31 17.40
N ILE A 306 -18.87 52.12 17.80
CA ILE A 306 -20.15 51.53 17.33
C ILE A 306 -21.24 51.75 18.37
N LYS A 307 -22.49 51.84 17.88
CA LYS A 307 -23.66 51.81 18.71
C LYS A 307 -24.50 50.59 18.37
N VAL A 308 -24.55 49.63 19.26
CA VAL A 308 -25.41 48.45 19.15
C VAL A 308 -26.87 48.89 19.23
N LEU A 309 -27.68 48.49 18.28
CA LEU A 309 -29.10 48.88 18.17
C LEU A 309 -30.04 47.77 18.69
N GLY A 310 -29.78 46.52 18.33
CA GLY A 310 -30.58 45.37 18.72
C GLY A 310 -30.15 44.12 17.97
N THR A 311 -30.83 43.01 18.20
CA THR A 311 -30.52 41.72 17.59
C THR A 311 -31.75 41.09 16.92
N CYS A 312 -31.50 40.16 15.96
CA CYS A 312 -32.53 39.34 15.34
C CYS A 312 -32.02 37.94 15.06
N LYS A 313 -32.85 37.02 14.67
CA LYS A 313 -32.46 35.73 14.15
C LYS A 313 -32.19 35.82 12.64
N GLY A 314 -31.26 34.96 12.11
CA GLY A 314 -31.05 34.94 10.67
C GLY A 314 -32.31 34.68 9.83
N GLN A 315 -33.23 33.88 10.36
CA GLN A 315 -34.53 33.66 9.72
C GLN A 315 -35.37 34.96 9.51
N ASP A 316 -35.18 35.99 10.35
CA ASP A 316 -35.86 37.24 10.22
C ASP A 316 -35.35 38.11 9.05
N LEU A 317 -34.13 37.80 8.59
CA LEU A 317 -33.44 38.44 7.46
C LEU A 317 -33.81 37.78 6.11
N GLU A 318 -34.45 36.61 6.13
CA GLU A 318 -34.79 35.85 4.94
C GLU A 318 -35.66 36.66 3.94
N ASN A 319 -35.31 36.56 2.65
CA ASN A 319 -35.93 37.27 1.53
C ASN A 319 -35.74 38.79 1.50
N LEU A 320 -34.98 39.40 2.41
CA LEU A 320 -34.51 40.77 2.24
C LEU A 320 -33.55 40.85 1.05
N THR A 321 -33.56 41.98 0.35
CA THR A 321 -32.83 42.10 -0.92
C THR A 321 -31.80 43.22 -0.90
N PRO A 322 -30.55 42.95 -0.44
CA PRO A 322 -29.45 43.87 -0.73
C PRO A 322 -29.18 44.00 -2.23
N VAL A 323 -28.68 45.12 -2.67
CA VAL A 323 -28.31 45.40 -4.05
C VAL A 323 -26.81 45.10 -4.26
N HIS A 324 -26.49 44.44 -5.37
CA HIS A 324 -25.11 44.15 -5.73
C HIS A 324 -24.30 45.43 -5.95
N PRO A 325 -23.11 45.59 -5.31
CA PRO A 325 -22.38 46.85 -5.35
C PRO A 325 -21.84 47.28 -6.72
N MET A 326 -21.60 46.30 -7.60
CA MET A 326 -20.99 46.54 -8.93
C MET A 326 -22.02 46.46 -10.08
N TYR A 327 -23.18 45.87 -9.88
CA TYR A 327 -24.15 45.59 -10.96
C TYR A 327 -25.56 45.94 -10.51
N ASP A 328 -26.42 46.34 -11.44
CA ASP A 328 -27.87 46.53 -11.20
C ASP A 328 -28.58 45.20 -11.05
N ARG A 329 -28.33 44.54 -9.90
CA ARG A 329 -28.86 43.22 -9.58
C ARG A 329 -29.14 43.10 -8.08
N LYS A 330 -30.22 42.43 -7.71
CA LYS A 330 -30.57 42.16 -6.32
C LYS A 330 -29.85 40.86 -5.87
N SER A 331 -29.46 40.84 -4.60
CA SER A 331 -28.77 39.73 -3.93
C SER A 331 -29.58 39.26 -2.72
N PRO A 332 -30.73 38.54 -2.90
CA PRO A 332 -31.61 38.18 -1.81
C PRO A 332 -30.89 37.38 -0.72
N ILE A 333 -31.31 37.59 0.53
CA ILE A 333 -30.82 36.84 1.68
C ILE A 333 -31.55 35.50 1.76
N LEU A 334 -30.78 34.42 1.83
CA LEU A 334 -31.26 33.04 1.91
C LEU A 334 -30.85 32.44 3.26
N CYS A 335 -31.67 31.52 3.77
CA CYS A 335 -31.29 30.68 4.93
C CYS A 335 -30.57 29.43 4.52
N GLY A 336 -29.30 29.29 4.97
CA GLY A 336 -28.43 28.17 4.68
C GLY A 336 -27.76 27.58 5.94
N GLU A 337 -27.86 26.27 6.15
CA GLU A 337 -27.26 25.58 7.31
C GLU A 337 -25.72 25.47 7.21
N HIS A 338 -25.13 25.76 6.03
CA HIS A 338 -23.70 25.75 5.77
C HIS A 338 -22.95 26.97 6.34
N VAL A 339 -23.66 28.00 6.75
CA VAL A 339 -23.05 29.20 7.35
C VAL A 339 -22.54 28.87 8.74
N THR A 340 -21.26 29.15 9.02
CA THR A 340 -20.60 28.90 10.31
C THR A 340 -20.20 30.17 11.03
N LEU A 341 -19.69 30.04 12.27
CA LEU A 341 -19.15 31.15 13.08
C LEU A 341 -17.61 31.09 13.19
N ASP A 342 -16.93 30.50 12.20
CA ASP A 342 -15.47 30.32 12.24
C ASP A 342 -14.74 31.59 11.75
N ALA A 343 -15.31 32.32 10.78
CA ALA A 343 -14.71 33.53 10.22
C ALA A 343 -15.76 34.45 9.55
N GLY A 344 -15.36 35.68 9.24
CA GLY A 344 -16.19 36.64 8.50
C GLY A 344 -17.25 37.31 9.34
N THR A 345 -18.46 37.43 8.81
CA THR A 345 -19.57 38.19 9.40
C THR A 345 -20.79 37.33 9.73
N GLY A 346 -20.77 36.01 9.39
CA GLY A 346 -21.95 35.17 9.43
C GLY A 346 -22.93 35.42 8.27
N SER A 347 -22.55 36.26 7.31
CA SER A 347 -23.23 36.47 6.03
C SER A 347 -22.27 36.03 4.91
N VAL A 348 -22.64 34.98 4.18
CA VAL A 348 -21.80 34.37 3.16
C VAL A 348 -22.22 34.87 1.77
N HIS A 349 -21.25 35.40 1.04
CA HIS A 349 -21.39 35.67 -0.39
C HIS A 349 -21.74 34.38 -1.13
N THR A 350 -22.84 34.35 -1.86
CA THR A 350 -23.41 33.18 -2.49
C THR A 350 -23.39 33.30 -4.00
N ALA A 351 -22.52 32.49 -4.65
CA ALA A 351 -22.34 32.41 -6.09
C ALA A 351 -22.55 30.96 -6.58
N PRO A 352 -23.76 30.55 -6.97
CA PRO A 352 -24.11 29.15 -7.29
C PRO A 352 -23.36 28.58 -8.48
N GLY A 353 -22.64 29.38 -9.25
CA GLY A 353 -21.73 28.95 -10.30
C GLY A 353 -20.31 28.55 -9.81
N HIS A 354 -19.96 28.91 -8.57
CA HIS A 354 -18.61 28.84 -8.04
C HIS A 354 -18.51 28.28 -6.61
N GLY A 355 -19.58 27.70 -6.08
CA GLY A 355 -19.61 27.01 -4.78
C GLY A 355 -20.67 25.93 -4.77
N LEU A 356 -20.38 24.76 -4.17
CA LEU A 356 -21.33 23.64 -4.11
C LEU A 356 -22.46 23.94 -3.13
N GLU A 357 -22.15 24.39 -1.93
CA GLU A 357 -23.12 24.80 -0.92
C GLU A 357 -23.97 25.96 -1.42
N ASP A 358 -23.36 26.92 -2.14
CA ASP A 358 -24.06 28.02 -2.79
C ASP A 358 -25.07 27.53 -3.82
N TYR A 359 -24.67 26.56 -4.64
CA TYR A 359 -25.55 25.90 -5.61
C TYR A 359 -26.73 25.21 -4.91
N GLU A 360 -26.46 24.43 -3.86
CA GLU A 360 -27.47 23.67 -3.14
C GLU A 360 -28.53 24.57 -2.49
N VAL A 361 -28.09 25.66 -1.83
CA VAL A 361 -29.03 26.62 -1.24
C VAL A 361 -29.80 27.39 -2.31
N CYS A 362 -29.16 27.80 -3.39
CA CYS A 362 -29.81 28.47 -4.51
C CYS A 362 -30.86 27.59 -5.19
N CYS A 363 -30.61 26.29 -5.34
CA CYS A 363 -31.59 25.32 -5.86
C CYS A 363 -32.87 25.27 -5.02
N LYS A 364 -32.76 25.31 -3.67
CA LYS A 364 -33.93 25.32 -2.77
C LYS A 364 -34.81 26.57 -3.00
N TYR A 365 -34.18 27.69 -3.30
CA TYR A 365 -34.87 28.97 -3.56
C TYR A 365 -35.16 29.20 -5.06
N LYS A 366 -34.86 28.21 -5.93
CA LYS A 366 -35.08 28.28 -7.40
C LYS A 366 -34.30 29.42 -8.06
N ILE A 367 -33.16 29.81 -7.51
CA ILE A 367 -32.24 30.76 -8.10
C ILE A 367 -31.38 30.00 -9.12
N GLY A 368 -31.27 30.54 -10.33
CA GLY A 368 -30.51 29.93 -11.43
C GLY A 368 -29.00 29.96 -11.19
N VAL A 369 -28.28 29.27 -12.05
CA VAL A 369 -26.80 29.21 -12.00
C VAL A 369 -26.22 30.25 -12.95
N TYR A 370 -25.24 31.03 -12.46
CA TYR A 370 -24.51 32.00 -13.25
C TYR A 370 -23.01 31.77 -13.09
N SER A 371 -22.32 31.41 -14.18
CA SER A 371 -20.89 31.12 -14.19
C SER A 371 -20.24 31.64 -15.47
N PRO A 372 -19.96 32.96 -15.54
CA PRO A 372 -19.48 33.63 -16.75
C PRO A 372 -17.98 33.43 -16.98
N LEU A 373 -17.50 32.21 -16.86
CA LEU A 373 -16.11 31.79 -17.16
C LEU A 373 -16.07 30.74 -18.26
N ASP A 374 -15.14 30.87 -19.19
CA ASP A 374 -14.85 29.86 -20.19
C ASP A 374 -14.00 28.69 -19.60
N SER A 375 -13.58 27.74 -20.47
CA SER A 375 -12.77 26.60 -20.06
C SER A 375 -11.39 26.97 -19.51
N LYS A 376 -10.84 28.12 -19.89
CA LYS A 376 -9.54 28.64 -19.44
C LYS A 376 -9.65 29.51 -18.19
N GLY A 377 -10.85 29.65 -17.66
CA GLY A 377 -11.11 30.55 -16.53
C GLY A 377 -11.03 32.04 -16.90
N VAL A 378 -11.32 32.36 -18.18
CA VAL A 378 -11.40 33.72 -18.69
C VAL A 378 -12.86 34.13 -18.67
N TRP A 379 -13.16 35.34 -18.20
CA TRP A 379 -14.52 35.85 -18.22
C TRP A 379 -15.07 36.02 -19.63
N THR A 380 -16.27 35.52 -19.85
CA THR A 380 -17.03 35.65 -21.09
C THR A 380 -17.67 37.03 -21.22
N GLU A 381 -18.25 37.34 -22.39
CA GLU A 381 -18.98 38.57 -22.69
C GLU A 381 -20.11 38.85 -21.67
N GLU A 382 -20.63 37.80 -21.01
CA GLU A 382 -21.68 37.95 -19.98
C GLU A 382 -21.20 38.72 -18.72
N ALA A 383 -19.88 38.73 -18.48
CA ALA A 383 -19.29 39.47 -17.36
C ALA A 383 -19.04 40.94 -17.66
N GLY A 384 -19.47 41.44 -18.83
CA GLY A 384 -19.39 42.86 -19.24
C GLY A 384 -17.94 43.33 -19.36
N ASP A 385 -17.56 44.33 -18.60
CA ASP A 385 -16.24 44.93 -18.64
C ASP A 385 -15.08 44.07 -18.09
N LEU A 386 -15.37 42.89 -17.55
CA LEU A 386 -14.38 41.89 -17.18
C LEU A 386 -14.11 40.91 -18.33
N ALA A 387 -14.86 40.95 -19.42
CA ALA A 387 -14.72 40.01 -20.55
C ALA A 387 -13.28 39.95 -21.09
N GLY A 388 -12.78 38.73 -21.34
CA GLY A 388 -11.43 38.51 -21.83
C GLY A 388 -10.33 38.53 -20.74
N ILE A 389 -10.66 38.80 -19.47
CA ILE A 389 -9.70 38.84 -18.38
C ILE A 389 -9.69 37.46 -17.66
N PRO A 390 -8.52 36.83 -17.43
CA PRO A 390 -8.42 35.60 -16.62
C PRO A 390 -8.80 35.85 -15.16
N TYR A 391 -9.51 34.90 -14.51
CA TYR A 391 -10.02 35.03 -13.14
C TYR A 391 -8.94 35.41 -12.12
N TYR A 392 -7.73 34.88 -12.22
CA TYR A 392 -6.64 35.15 -11.27
C TYR A 392 -6.10 36.60 -11.36
N LYS A 393 -6.31 37.29 -12.49
CA LYS A 393 -6.02 38.70 -12.64
C LYS A 393 -7.20 39.54 -12.19
N GLY A 394 -8.35 38.94 -12.05
CA GLY A 394 -9.57 39.66 -11.68
C GLY A 394 -9.64 40.07 -10.24
N ASN A 395 -8.93 39.39 -9.32
CA ASN A 395 -8.95 39.76 -7.90
C ASN A 395 -8.65 41.26 -7.69
N SER A 396 -7.55 41.76 -8.23
CA SER A 396 -7.16 43.17 -8.09
C SER A 396 -8.18 44.11 -8.75
N ILE A 397 -8.67 43.73 -9.94
CA ILE A 397 -9.64 44.56 -10.67
C ILE A 397 -10.97 44.67 -9.91
N VAL A 398 -11.47 43.58 -9.36
CA VAL A 398 -12.69 43.53 -8.57
C VAL A 398 -12.51 44.32 -7.28
N ILE A 399 -11.38 44.19 -6.60
CA ILE A 399 -11.06 44.96 -5.38
C ILE A 399 -11.05 46.47 -5.68
N ASP A 400 -10.40 46.90 -6.76
CA ASP A 400 -10.34 48.30 -7.17
C ASP A 400 -11.76 48.85 -7.45
N LYS A 401 -12.58 48.12 -8.20
CA LYS A 401 -13.99 48.49 -8.47
C LYS A 401 -14.83 48.60 -7.20
N LEU A 402 -14.68 47.68 -6.26
CA LEU A 402 -15.37 47.73 -4.96
C LEU A 402 -14.90 48.89 -4.11
N LYS A 403 -13.65 49.30 -4.24
CA LYS A 403 -13.11 50.50 -3.61
C LYS A 403 -13.67 51.76 -4.24
N ASP A 404 -13.71 51.82 -5.57
CA ASP A 404 -14.21 52.98 -6.32
C ASP A 404 -15.69 53.23 -6.05
N CYS A 405 -16.53 52.21 -5.90
CA CYS A 405 -17.92 52.34 -5.54
C CYS A 405 -18.18 52.46 -4.01
N GLY A 406 -17.12 52.48 -3.20
CA GLY A 406 -17.18 52.60 -1.74
C GLY A 406 -17.78 51.39 -1.02
N ALA A 407 -17.81 50.21 -1.65
CA ALA A 407 -18.33 48.99 -1.07
C ALA A 407 -17.26 48.14 -0.33
N LEU A 408 -15.99 48.32 -0.60
CA LEU A 408 -14.90 47.65 0.09
C LEU A 408 -14.69 48.24 1.49
N LEU A 409 -14.78 47.42 2.53
CA LEU A 409 -14.52 47.82 3.92
C LEU A 409 -13.08 47.52 4.34
N ALA A 410 -12.58 46.32 4.01
CA ALA A 410 -11.22 45.92 4.29
C ALA A 410 -10.73 44.87 3.28
N ALA A 411 -9.41 44.79 3.12
CA ALA A 411 -8.73 43.77 2.35
C ALA A 411 -7.44 43.36 3.04
N ALA A 412 -7.18 42.07 3.18
CA ALA A 412 -5.97 41.54 3.80
C ALA A 412 -5.56 40.19 3.18
N ASP A 413 -4.26 39.93 3.05
CA ASP A 413 -3.77 38.66 2.59
C ASP A 413 -3.80 37.61 3.71
N ILE A 414 -4.34 36.44 3.40
CA ILE A 414 -4.41 35.31 4.30
C ILE A 414 -3.74 34.09 3.67
N GLN A 415 -3.11 33.29 4.50
CA GLN A 415 -2.55 32.00 4.10
C GLN A 415 -3.50 30.89 4.57
N HIS A 416 -3.91 30.06 3.66
CA HIS A 416 -4.83 28.95 3.95
C HIS A 416 -4.60 27.76 3.02
N SER A 417 -5.12 26.59 3.41
CA SER A 417 -5.10 25.41 2.57
C SER A 417 -6.06 25.58 1.39
N TYR A 418 -5.58 25.42 0.16
CA TYR A 418 -6.33 25.64 -1.07
C TYR A 418 -6.23 24.44 -2.02
N PRO A 419 -7.30 24.08 -2.74
CA PRO A 419 -7.28 22.96 -3.66
C PRO A 419 -6.44 23.26 -4.90
N HIS A 420 -5.56 22.31 -5.24
CA HIS A 420 -4.69 22.34 -6.41
C HIS A 420 -4.91 21.11 -7.28
N CYS A 421 -4.74 21.26 -8.58
CA CYS A 421 -4.76 20.14 -9.51
C CYS A 421 -3.60 19.19 -9.21
N TRP A 422 -3.89 17.92 -8.93
CA TRP A 422 -2.89 16.90 -8.63
C TRP A 422 -1.78 16.81 -9.68
N ARG A 423 -2.07 17.23 -10.90
CA ARG A 423 -1.18 17.05 -12.05
C ARG A 423 -0.35 18.28 -12.41
N CYS A 424 -0.98 19.41 -12.62
CA CYS A 424 -0.25 20.65 -12.97
C CYS A 424 0.15 21.48 -11.75
N LYS A 425 -0.32 21.09 -10.55
CA LYS A 425 -0.04 21.74 -9.26
C LYS A 425 -0.50 23.22 -9.19
N LYS A 426 -1.39 23.62 -10.11
CA LYS A 426 -1.97 24.96 -10.09
C LYS A 426 -3.29 24.97 -9.32
N PRO A 427 -3.67 26.12 -8.72
CA PRO A 427 -4.95 26.28 -8.04
C PRO A 427 -6.12 25.89 -8.96
N VAL A 428 -7.12 25.23 -8.39
CA VAL A 428 -8.38 24.89 -9.06
C VAL A 428 -9.47 25.85 -8.61
N ILE A 429 -10.52 25.97 -9.43
CA ILE A 429 -11.71 26.77 -9.11
C ILE A 429 -12.93 25.86 -9.11
N TYR A 430 -14.02 26.31 -8.48
CA TYR A 430 -15.33 25.76 -8.77
C TYR A 430 -15.92 26.48 -9.99
N ARG A 431 -16.41 25.69 -10.95
CA ARG A 431 -17.05 26.20 -12.16
C ARG A 431 -18.26 25.35 -12.51
N ALA A 432 -19.44 25.98 -12.56
CA ALA A 432 -20.62 25.29 -13.05
C ALA A 432 -20.52 25.12 -14.57
N THR A 433 -20.68 23.90 -15.00
CA THR A 433 -20.65 23.50 -16.42
C THR A 433 -21.49 22.24 -16.61
N PRO A 434 -22.12 22.03 -17.79
CA PRO A 434 -22.83 20.80 -18.06
C PRO A 434 -21.88 19.59 -17.98
N GLN A 435 -22.13 18.67 -17.07
CA GLN A 435 -21.31 17.48 -16.83
C GLN A 435 -22.19 16.24 -16.64
N TRP A 436 -21.59 15.05 -16.76
CA TRP A 436 -22.21 13.79 -16.44
C TRP A 436 -21.88 13.36 -15.01
N PHE A 437 -22.89 12.97 -14.26
CA PHE A 437 -22.79 12.63 -12.84
C PHE A 437 -23.35 11.27 -12.55
N VAL A 438 -22.64 10.49 -11.72
CA VAL A 438 -23.20 9.34 -11.01
C VAL A 438 -23.87 9.84 -9.73
N LYS A 439 -25.15 9.55 -9.57
CA LYS A 439 -25.99 9.93 -8.43
C LYS A 439 -25.80 8.95 -7.28
N VAL A 440 -24.72 9.15 -6.50
CA VAL A 440 -24.35 8.26 -5.40
C VAL A 440 -25.44 8.21 -4.32
N ASP A 441 -26.16 9.30 -4.08
CA ASP A 441 -27.26 9.40 -3.12
C ASP A 441 -28.36 8.34 -3.34
N LYS A 442 -28.60 7.89 -4.58
CA LYS A 442 -29.62 6.89 -4.91
C LYS A 442 -29.27 5.46 -4.45
N PHE A 443 -28.02 5.16 -4.18
CA PHE A 443 -27.58 3.82 -3.75
C PHE A 443 -26.53 3.85 -2.63
N ARG A 444 -26.30 5.02 -2.01
CA ARG A 444 -25.36 5.22 -0.89
C ARG A 444 -25.59 4.26 0.25
N ASP A 445 -26.84 4.14 0.71
CA ASP A 445 -27.18 3.28 1.85
C ASP A 445 -26.82 1.84 1.55
N LYS A 446 -27.07 1.38 0.32
CA LYS A 446 -26.71 0.04 -0.13
C LYS A 446 -25.18 -0.15 -0.15
N ALA A 447 -24.44 0.84 -0.58
CA ALA A 447 -22.96 0.80 -0.54
C ALA A 447 -22.44 0.71 0.90
N LEU A 448 -23.00 1.48 1.83
CA LEU A 448 -22.66 1.43 3.25
C LEU A 448 -23.00 0.08 3.90
N GLU A 449 -24.12 -0.56 3.52
CA GLU A 449 -24.44 -1.92 3.94
C GLU A 449 -23.40 -2.96 3.44
N GLU A 450 -22.96 -2.83 2.19
CA GLU A 450 -21.98 -3.75 1.60
C GLU A 450 -20.58 -3.57 2.20
N ILE A 451 -20.18 -2.34 2.54
CA ILE A 451 -18.90 -2.08 3.24
C ILE A 451 -18.81 -2.88 4.54
N LYS A 452 -19.89 -2.96 5.32
CA LYS A 452 -19.92 -3.70 6.60
C LYS A 452 -19.70 -5.21 6.45
N LYS A 453 -19.84 -5.76 5.25
CA LYS A 453 -19.60 -7.18 4.95
C LYS A 453 -18.17 -7.47 4.54
N VAL A 454 -17.37 -6.43 4.28
CA VAL A 454 -15.98 -6.52 3.84
C VAL A 454 -15.06 -6.51 5.04
N LYS A 455 -14.08 -7.42 5.06
CA LYS A 455 -13.02 -7.41 6.08
C LYS A 455 -11.91 -6.44 5.69
N PHE A 456 -11.75 -5.37 6.45
CA PHE A 456 -10.65 -4.40 6.25
C PHE A 456 -9.45 -4.71 7.15
N ILE A 457 -8.25 -4.60 6.57
CA ILE A 457 -6.97 -4.82 7.24
C ILE A 457 -6.03 -3.65 6.90
N PRO A 458 -5.73 -2.77 7.86
CA PRO A 458 -6.24 -2.71 9.23
C PRO A 458 -7.74 -2.37 9.32
N ALA A 459 -8.38 -2.71 10.44
CA ALA A 459 -9.82 -2.51 10.64
C ALA A 459 -10.29 -1.04 10.51
N SER A 460 -9.42 -0.08 10.76
CA SER A 460 -9.70 1.36 10.56
C SER A 460 -10.07 1.72 9.10
N GLY A 461 -9.76 0.86 8.15
CA GLY A 461 -10.15 1.03 6.74
C GLY A 461 -11.66 1.06 6.53
N GLU A 462 -12.44 0.31 7.32
CA GLU A 462 -13.91 0.32 7.26
C GLU A 462 -14.49 1.70 7.57
N ALA A 463 -14.10 2.28 8.70
CA ALA A 463 -14.55 3.63 9.06
C ALA A 463 -14.11 4.67 8.03
N ARG A 464 -12.89 4.53 7.50
CA ARG A 464 -12.34 5.46 6.50
C ARG A 464 -13.15 5.47 5.21
N ILE A 465 -13.45 4.31 4.61
CA ILE A 465 -14.24 4.24 3.38
C ILE A 465 -15.70 4.59 3.64
N SER A 466 -16.27 4.21 4.78
CA SER A 466 -17.64 4.54 5.16
C SER A 466 -17.85 6.06 5.22
N ASN A 467 -16.99 6.78 5.95
CA ASN A 467 -17.06 8.24 6.04
C ASN A 467 -16.91 8.92 4.66
N MET A 468 -16.03 8.37 3.80
CA MET A 468 -15.87 8.89 2.44
C MET A 468 -17.10 8.67 1.56
N VAL A 469 -17.80 7.54 1.71
CA VAL A 469 -19.03 7.24 0.94
C VAL A 469 -20.23 8.00 1.52
N GLU A 470 -20.32 8.13 2.84
CA GLU A 470 -21.39 8.88 3.52
C GLU A 470 -21.39 10.34 3.14
N GLY A 471 -20.22 10.99 3.18
CA GLY A 471 -20.03 12.39 2.79
C GLY A 471 -19.90 12.64 1.30
N ARG A 472 -19.98 11.59 0.46
CA ARG A 472 -19.75 11.76 -0.98
C ARG A 472 -20.90 12.48 -1.66
N THR A 473 -20.57 13.54 -2.36
CA THR A 473 -21.45 14.19 -3.33
C THR A 473 -21.53 13.36 -4.62
N ASP A 474 -22.29 13.87 -5.61
CA ASP A 474 -22.36 13.26 -6.93
C ASP A 474 -20.96 13.10 -7.55
N TRP A 475 -20.69 11.95 -8.18
CA TRP A 475 -19.42 11.72 -8.85
C TRP A 475 -19.47 12.25 -10.29
N CYS A 476 -18.75 13.35 -10.56
CA CYS A 476 -18.57 13.87 -11.92
C CYS A 476 -17.68 12.92 -12.72
N ILE A 477 -18.25 12.24 -13.72
CA ILE A 477 -17.56 11.25 -14.56
C ILE A 477 -17.14 11.76 -15.92
N SER A 478 -17.46 12.98 -16.30
CA SER A 478 -17.06 13.54 -17.61
C SER A 478 -15.75 14.34 -17.52
N ARG A 479 -14.91 14.17 -18.55
CA ARG A 479 -13.62 14.87 -18.70
C ARG A 479 -13.51 15.43 -20.13
N GLN A 480 -13.02 16.66 -20.25
CA GLN A 480 -12.85 17.38 -21.52
C GLN A 480 -11.45 17.08 -22.10
N ARG A 481 -11.23 15.80 -22.40
CA ARG A 481 -9.95 15.28 -22.88
C ARG A 481 -10.12 14.35 -24.07
N ALA A 482 -9.00 14.04 -24.77
CA ALA A 482 -9.03 13.15 -25.93
C ALA A 482 -8.65 11.70 -25.56
N TRP A 483 -7.78 11.49 -24.54
CA TRP A 483 -7.26 10.18 -24.19
C TRP A 483 -8.02 9.54 -23.02
N GLY A 484 -9.02 8.75 -23.35
CA GLY A 484 -9.90 8.01 -22.43
C GLY A 484 -11.05 7.38 -23.19
N VAL A 485 -11.92 6.66 -22.49
CA VAL A 485 -13.11 6.03 -23.07
C VAL A 485 -14.21 7.10 -23.24
N PRO A 486 -14.69 7.36 -24.44
CA PRO A 486 -15.76 8.33 -24.68
C PRO A 486 -17.04 7.94 -23.95
N ILE A 487 -17.79 8.95 -23.50
CA ILE A 487 -19.13 8.75 -22.96
C ILE A 487 -20.07 8.36 -24.11
N PRO A 488 -20.69 7.15 -24.09
CA PRO A 488 -21.40 6.56 -25.22
C PRO A 488 -22.81 7.11 -25.38
N VAL A 489 -22.92 8.43 -25.52
CA VAL A 489 -24.20 9.15 -25.57
C VAL A 489 -24.34 9.88 -26.88
N PHE A 490 -25.55 9.84 -27.45
CA PHE A 490 -25.94 10.64 -28.60
C PHE A 490 -27.04 11.62 -28.24
N TYR A 491 -27.19 12.66 -29.04
CA TYR A 491 -28.25 13.65 -28.91
C TYR A 491 -28.97 13.79 -30.24
N CYS A 492 -30.28 13.77 -30.19
CA CYS A 492 -31.08 14.12 -31.38
C CYS A 492 -30.99 15.62 -31.63
N GLU A 493 -30.48 16.01 -32.79
CA GLU A 493 -30.35 17.43 -33.17
C GLU A 493 -31.68 18.12 -33.41
N ASP A 494 -32.72 17.35 -33.78
CA ASP A 494 -34.04 17.89 -34.06
C ASP A 494 -34.87 18.20 -32.81
N CYS A 495 -34.73 17.44 -31.71
CA CYS A 495 -35.56 17.61 -30.51
C CYS A 495 -34.77 17.71 -29.19
N GLY A 496 -33.43 17.62 -29.26
CA GLY A 496 -32.57 17.68 -28.09
C GLY A 496 -32.56 16.46 -27.17
N GLU A 497 -33.28 15.37 -27.56
CA GLU A 497 -33.38 14.15 -26.72
C GLU A 497 -32.03 13.49 -26.54
N VAL A 498 -31.75 13.05 -25.29
CA VAL A 498 -30.57 12.27 -24.94
C VAL A 498 -30.82 10.81 -25.30
N ILE A 499 -29.97 10.23 -26.13
CA ILE A 499 -30.11 8.86 -26.63
C ILE A 499 -29.09 7.95 -25.94
N VAL A 500 -29.60 7.12 -25.04
CA VAL A 500 -28.87 6.01 -24.40
C VAL A 500 -29.85 4.84 -24.30
N THR A 501 -29.77 3.89 -25.19
CA THR A 501 -30.64 2.71 -25.23
C THR A 501 -29.80 1.44 -25.18
N ASP A 502 -30.42 0.31 -24.80
CA ASP A 502 -29.72 -0.99 -24.82
C ASP A 502 -29.10 -1.27 -26.20
N GLU A 503 -29.81 -0.90 -27.28
CA GLU A 503 -29.38 -1.09 -28.66
C GLU A 503 -28.14 -0.22 -29.00
N THR A 504 -28.17 1.05 -28.66
CA THR A 504 -27.06 1.98 -28.95
C THR A 504 -25.82 1.64 -28.11
N ILE A 505 -26.01 1.29 -26.85
CA ILE A 505 -24.92 0.87 -25.95
C ILE A 505 -24.25 -0.40 -26.47
N GLU A 506 -25.04 -1.43 -26.80
CA GLU A 506 -24.47 -2.70 -27.28
C GLU A 506 -23.81 -2.56 -28.66
N HIS A 507 -24.36 -1.72 -29.54
CA HIS A 507 -23.73 -1.44 -30.82
C HIS A 507 -22.36 -0.79 -30.65
N VAL A 508 -22.26 0.26 -29.83
CA VAL A 508 -20.99 0.94 -29.51
C VAL A 508 -19.99 0.00 -28.84
N ALA A 509 -20.48 -0.81 -27.87
CA ALA A 509 -19.63 -1.79 -27.19
C ALA A 509 -19.00 -2.78 -28.18
N LYS A 510 -19.80 -3.33 -29.11
CA LYS A 510 -19.27 -4.23 -30.17
C LYS A 510 -18.29 -3.57 -31.11
N MET A 511 -18.45 -2.29 -31.37
CA MET A 511 -17.44 -1.54 -32.15
C MET A 511 -16.14 -1.39 -31.37
N PHE A 512 -16.23 -1.10 -30.07
CA PHE A 512 -15.04 -0.97 -29.23
C PHE A 512 -14.32 -2.31 -29.02
N GLU A 513 -15.03 -3.43 -28.92
CA GLU A 513 -14.42 -4.77 -28.90
C GLU A 513 -13.50 -5.02 -30.13
N LYS A 514 -13.87 -4.49 -31.28
CA LYS A 514 -13.13 -4.71 -32.54
C LYS A 514 -11.99 -3.71 -32.76
N GLU A 515 -12.22 -2.44 -32.46
CA GLU A 515 -11.35 -1.33 -32.90
C GLU A 515 -10.95 -0.41 -31.74
N THR A 516 -11.21 -0.80 -30.49
CA THR A 516 -11.08 0.03 -29.30
C THR A 516 -11.97 1.29 -29.35
N SER A 517 -11.94 2.08 -28.28
CA SER A 517 -12.66 3.36 -28.21
C SER A 517 -12.15 4.41 -29.24
N ASP A 518 -11.10 4.11 -29.98
CA ASP A 518 -10.66 4.91 -31.11
C ASP A 518 -11.71 4.97 -32.23
N ALA A 519 -12.59 3.97 -32.31
CA ALA A 519 -13.76 3.95 -33.17
C ALA A 519 -14.64 5.19 -33.02
N TRP A 520 -14.79 5.73 -31.78
CA TRP A 520 -15.60 6.91 -31.50
C TRP A 520 -15.12 8.17 -32.23
N VAL A 521 -13.82 8.29 -32.45
CA VAL A 521 -13.20 9.42 -33.14
C VAL A 521 -13.08 9.17 -34.64
N LYS A 522 -12.93 7.90 -35.06
CA LYS A 522 -12.73 7.48 -36.42
C LYS A 522 -14.02 7.53 -37.28
N TYR A 523 -15.14 7.12 -36.68
CA TYR A 523 -16.42 6.97 -37.37
C TYR A 523 -17.34 8.16 -37.12
N SER A 524 -18.19 8.43 -38.13
CA SER A 524 -19.29 9.42 -38.04
C SER A 524 -20.41 8.93 -37.09
N GLU A 525 -21.24 9.84 -36.65
CA GLU A 525 -22.43 9.53 -35.82
C GLU A 525 -23.33 8.49 -36.50
N LYS A 526 -23.51 8.57 -37.81
CA LYS A 526 -24.34 7.61 -38.57
C LYS A 526 -23.75 6.19 -38.55
N GLU A 527 -22.44 6.06 -38.58
CA GLU A 527 -21.75 4.76 -38.54
C GLU A 527 -21.71 4.19 -37.11
N LEU A 528 -21.71 5.06 -36.10
CA LEU A 528 -21.74 4.69 -34.69
C LEU A 528 -23.15 4.35 -34.17
N MET A 529 -24.18 4.67 -34.91
CA MET A 529 -25.56 4.33 -34.58
C MET A 529 -25.96 3.00 -35.23
N PRO A 530 -26.84 2.21 -34.60
CA PRO A 530 -27.42 1.02 -35.26
C PRO A 530 -28.11 1.36 -36.57
N GLU A 531 -28.02 0.45 -37.53
CA GLU A 531 -28.64 0.65 -38.85
C GLU A 531 -30.17 0.86 -38.72
N GLY A 532 -30.66 1.93 -39.35
CA GLY A 532 -32.09 2.27 -39.30
C GLY A 532 -32.58 2.87 -37.99
N PHE A 533 -31.70 3.18 -37.03
CA PHE A 533 -32.09 3.79 -35.75
C PHE A 533 -32.75 5.15 -35.93
N VAL A 534 -33.87 5.38 -35.25
CA VAL A 534 -34.61 6.63 -35.22
C VAL A 534 -34.78 7.15 -33.80
N CYS A 535 -34.80 8.45 -33.62
CA CYS A 535 -35.03 9.04 -32.31
C CYS A 535 -36.37 8.55 -31.72
N PRO A 536 -36.39 7.95 -30.52
CA PRO A 536 -37.60 7.43 -29.93
C PRO A 536 -38.66 8.49 -29.63
N LYS A 537 -38.24 9.78 -29.52
CA LYS A 537 -39.14 10.90 -29.22
C LYS A 537 -39.71 11.55 -30.46
N CYS A 538 -38.93 11.82 -31.49
CA CYS A 538 -39.39 12.58 -32.68
C CYS A 538 -39.32 11.81 -34.00
N GLY A 539 -38.77 10.57 -34.02
CA GLY A 539 -38.65 9.74 -35.22
C GLY A 539 -37.62 10.20 -36.27
N LYS A 540 -36.79 11.20 -35.91
CA LYS A 540 -35.75 11.71 -36.81
C LYS A 540 -34.42 10.96 -36.67
N THR A 541 -33.49 11.21 -37.63
CA THR A 541 -32.25 10.47 -37.77
C THR A 541 -30.98 11.33 -37.68
N HIS A 542 -31.11 12.61 -37.28
CA HIS A 542 -29.96 13.51 -37.15
C HIS A 542 -29.45 13.45 -35.69
N PHE A 543 -28.25 12.94 -35.53
CA PHE A 543 -27.65 12.76 -34.23
C PHE A 543 -26.27 13.39 -34.16
N ARG A 544 -25.92 13.94 -33.01
CA ARG A 544 -24.55 14.29 -32.63
C ARG A 544 -24.11 13.42 -31.48
N LYS A 545 -22.82 13.11 -31.40
CA LYS A 545 -22.23 12.33 -30.29
C LYS A 545 -21.68 13.21 -29.19
N GLU A 546 -21.57 12.67 -27.98
CA GLU A 546 -20.89 13.32 -26.86
C GLU A 546 -19.38 13.45 -27.16
N LYS A 547 -18.77 14.54 -26.68
CA LYS A 547 -17.35 14.82 -26.91
C LYS A 547 -16.47 14.49 -25.69
N ASP A 548 -17.07 14.43 -24.50
CA ASP A 548 -16.38 14.16 -23.27
C ASP A 548 -16.04 12.67 -23.13
N ILE A 549 -14.96 12.40 -22.44
CA ILE A 549 -14.54 11.03 -22.07
C ILE A 549 -14.93 10.74 -20.60
N MET A 550 -14.98 9.48 -20.24
CA MET A 550 -15.19 9.05 -18.85
C MET A 550 -13.97 9.34 -17.98
N ASP A 551 -14.21 9.51 -16.70
CA ASP A 551 -13.18 9.58 -15.65
C ASP A 551 -12.37 8.28 -15.61
N VAL A 552 -11.05 8.38 -15.53
CA VAL A 552 -10.14 7.22 -15.43
C VAL A 552 -10.45 6.32 -14.21
N TRP A 553 -11.04 6.87 -13.14
CA TRP A 553 -11.50 6.08 -12.01
C TRP A 553 -12.73 5.23 -12.33
N PHE A 554 -13.48 5.58 -13.37
CA PHE A 554 -14.53 4.72 -13.90
C PHE A 554 -13.93 3.56 -14.68
N ASP A 555 -12.83 3.80 -15.43
CA ASP A 555 -12.11 2.76 -16.17
C ASP A 555 -11.64 1.65 -15.19
N SER A 556 -10.78 1.97 -14.23
CA SER A 556 -10.32 0.99 -13.24
C SER A 556 -11.44 0.47 -12.34
N GLY A 557 -12.46 1.29 -12.09
CA GLY A 557 -13.62 0.96 -11.27
C GLY A 557 -14.49 -0.19 -11.79
N VAL A 558 -14.44 -0.51 -13.08
CA VAL A 558 -15.20 -1.62 -13.68
C VAL A 558 -14.39 -2.90 -13.86
N SER A 559 -13.15 -2.95 -13.35
CA SER A 559 -12.25 -4.11 -13.51
C SER A 559 -12.82 -5.42 -12.96
N TRP A 560 -13.66 -5.35 -11.93
CA TRP A 560 -14.39 -6.51 -11.40
C TRP A 560 -15.30 -7.16 -12.46
N ARG A 561 -15.87 -6.38 -13.39
CA ARG A 561 -16.70 -6.85 -14.49
C ARG A 561 -15.84 -7.20 -15.71
N ALA A 562 -15.05 -6.24 -16.18
CA ALA A 562 -14.27 -6.35 -17.41
C ALA A 562 -13.15 -7.40 -17.32
N VAL A 563 -12.70 -7.77 -16.12
CA VAL A 563 -11.65 -8.76 -15.92
C VAL A 563 -12.18 -9.98 -15.20
N VAL A 564 -12.67 -9.83 -13.95
CA VAL A 564 -12.96 -10.99 -13.10
C VAL A 564 -14.13 -11.81 -13.66
N GLU A 565 -15.22 -11.16 -14.03
CA GLU A 565 -16.38 -11.88 -14.61
C GLU A 565 -16.08 -12.40 -16.02
N LYS A 566 -15.35 -11.65 -16.84
CA LYS A 566 -15.00 -12.08 -18.21
C LYS A 566 -13.98 -13.21 -18.24
N ARG A 567 -13.10 -13.29 -17.25
CA ARG A 567 -12.12 -14.37 -17.09
C ARG A 567 -12.51 -15.35 -16.00
N ALA A 568 -13.81 -15.67 -15.88
CA ALA A 568 -14.32 -16.59 -14.87
C ALA A 568 -13.66 -17.97 -14.92
N ASP A 569 -13.22 -18.42 -16.08
CA ASP A 569 -12.48 -19.68 -16.26
C ASP A 569 -11.10 -19.65 -15.59
N GLU A 570 -10.47 -18.49 -15.48
CA GLU A 570 -9.17 -18.26 -14.84
C GLU A 570 -9.33 -17.75 -13.40
N LEU A 571 -10.21 -16.78 -13.18
CA LEU A 571 -10.34 -16.08 -11.89
C LEU A 571 -11.51 -16.59 -11.02
N ASN A 572 -12.20 -17.61 -11.49
CA ASN A 572 -13.14 -18.50 -10.79
C ASN A 572 -14.40 -17.82 -10.21
N HIS A 573 -14.33 -16.71 -9.45
CA HIS A 573 -15.51 -16.15 -8.79
C HIS A 573 -15.45 -14.62 -8.52
N THR A 574 -16.64 -14.01 -8.40
CA THR A 574 -16.88 -12.70 -7.80
C THR A 574 -17.88 -12.82 -6.65
N PRO A 575 -17.76 -12.04 -5.55
CA PRO A 575 -16.65 -11.12 -5.26
C PRO A 575 -15.31 -11.85 -5.07
N VAL A 576 -14.21 -11.22 -5.45
CA VAL A 576 -12.86 -11.77 -5.25
C VAL A 576 -12.49 -11.81 -3.77
N ASP A 577 -11.49 -12.61 -3.41
CA ASP A 577 -11.12 -12.77 -2.00
C ASP A 577 -10.39 -11.55 -1.46
N MET A 578 -9.59 -10.85 -2.27
CA MET A 578 -8.79 -9.72 -1.79
C MET A 578 -8.51 -8.64 -2.84
N TYR A 579 -8.64 -7.37 -2.40
CA TYR A 579 -7.97 -6.21 -2.99
C TYR A 579 -6.82 -5.78 -2.08
N LEU A 580 -5.65 -5.49 -2.65
CA LEU A 580 -4.47 -5.04 -1.90
C LEU A 580 -3.87 -3.81 -2.59
N GLU A 581 -3.92 -2.63 -1.94
CA GLU A 581 -3.32 -1.40 -2.44
C GLU A 581 -2.86 -0.48 -1.30
N VAL A 582 -2.25 0.65 -1.67
CA VAL A 582 -1.88 1.72 -0.74
C VAL A 582 -3.13 2.39 -0.15
N SER A 583 -3.01 2.91 1.04
CA SER A 583 -4.14 3.40 1.85
C SER A 583 -4.92 4.58 1.25
N ASP A 584 -4.38 5.32 0.27
CA ASP A 584 -5.09 6.38 -0.45
C ASP A 584 -6.19 5.84 -1.38
N GLN A 585 -6.11 4.56 -1.76
CA GLN A 585 -7.08 3.92 -2.64
C GLN A 585 -8.48 3.75 -2.03
N HIS A 586 -8.68 4.04 -0.74
CA HIS A 586 -10.01 4.21 -0.17
C HIS A 586 -10.82 5.33 -0.87
N ARG A 587 -10.14 6.35 -1.39
CA ARG A 587 -10.75 7.42 -2.21
C ARG A 587 -10.56 7.18 -3.72
N GLY A 588 -9.89 6.14 -4.12
CA GLY A 588 -9.62 5.76 -5.51
C GLY A 588 -10.32 4.46 -5.90
N TRP A 589 -9.52 3.46 -6.28
CA TRP A 589 -9.98 2.21 -6.86
C TRP A 589 -10.91 1.38 -5.96
N PHE A 590 -10.68 1.33 -4.64
CA PHE A 590 -11.59 0.61 -3.74
C PHE A 590 -12.99 1.20 -3.80
N GLN A 591 -13.09 2.52 -3.81
CA GLN A 591 -14.37 3.20 -3.83
C GLN A 591 -15.04 3.14 -5.20
N SER A 592 -14.31 3.38 -6.30
CA SER A 592 -14.88 3.34 -7.65
C SER A 592 -15.36 1.94 -8.01
N SER A 593 -14.60 0.89 -7.66
CA SER A 593 -15.03 -0.51 -7.84
C SER A 593 -16.26 -0.85 -7.01
N LEU A 594 -16.33 -0.39 -5.75
CA LEU A 594 -17.49 -0.58 -4.90
C LEU A 594 -18.72 0.08 -5.49
N LEU A 595 -18.63 1.35 -5.87
CA LEU A 595 -19.78 2.12 -6.35
C LEU A 595 -20.34 1.56 -7.66
N THR A 596 -19.49 1.20 -8.62
CA THR A 596 -19.93 0.62 -9.90
C THR A 596 -20.55 -0.79 -9.70
N SER A 597 -19.97 -1.62 -8.83
CA SER A 597 -20.50 -2.96 -8.53
C SER A 597 -21.82 -2.89 -7.75
N VAL A 598 -21.91 -2.04 -6.73
CA VAL A 598 -23.16 -1.88 -5.97
C VAL A 598 -24.27 -1.29 -6.84
N ALA A 599 -23.97 -0.29 -7.68
CA ALA A 599 -24.94 0.30 -8.60
C ALA A 599 -25.49 -0.72 -9.60
N THR A 600 -24.67 -1.65 -10.09
CA THR A 600 -25.09 -2.64 -11.10
C THR A 600 -25.58 -3.95 -10.49
N GLN A 601 -24.89 -4.50 -9.50
CA GLN A 601 -25.14 -5.84 -8.96
C GLN A 601 -25.66 -5.84 -7.50
N GLY A 602 -25.61 -4.70 -6.79
CA GLY A 602 -26.05 -4.60 -5.40
C GLY A 602 -25.13 -5.26 -4.39
N LYS A 603 -23.87 -5.57 -4.73
CA LYS A 603 -22.88 -6.22 -3.85
C LYS A 603 -21.49 -5.61 -4.01
N ALA A 604 -20.65 -5.72 -2.96
CA ALA A 604 -19.24 -5.37 -3.06
C ALA A 604 -18.49 -6.34 -3.98
N PRO A 605 -17.48 -5.88 -4.74
CA PRO A 605 -16.72 -6.75 -5.66
C PRO A 605 -15.60 -7.55 -4.98
N TYR A 606 -15.34 -7.31 -3.71
CA TYR A 606 -14.28 -7.92 -2.92
C TYR A 606 -14.76 -8.32 -1.51
N LYS A 607 -14.17 -9.38 -0.95
CA LYS A 607 -14.45 -9.86 0.42
C LYS A 607 -13.53 -9.23 1.46
N GLN A 608 -12.27 -8.94 1.08
CA GLN A 608 -11.29 -8.35 1.96
C GLN A 608 -10.55 -7.21 1.26
N VAL A 609 -10.17 -6.19 2.04
CA VAL A 609 -9.28 -5.09 1.61
C VAL A 609 -8.10 -5.04 2.56
N LEU A 610 -6.90 -5.29 2.02
CA LEU A 610 -5.63 -5.13 2.72
C LEU A 610 -4.94 -3.86 2.24
N THR A 611 -4.54 -2.99 3.17
CA THR A 611 -3.86 -1.74 2.80
C THR A 611 -2.45 -1.67 3.34
N HIS A 612 -1.57 -1.08 2.54
CA HIS A 612 -0.23 -0.68 2.98
C HIS A 612 -0.10 0.85 3.04
N GLY A 613 0.86 1.32 3.82
CA GLY A 613 1.21 2.74 3.93
C GLY A 613 2.09 3.22 2.77
N PHE A 614 2.52 4.48 2.87
CA PHE A 614 3.46 5.10 1.94
C PHE A 614 4.91 4.75 2.28
N VAL A 615 5.79 4.89 1.29
CA VAL A 615 7.24 4.70 1.47
C VAL A 615 7.93 6.05 1.50
N PHE A 616 8.67 6.29 2.59
CA PHE A 616 9.46 7.49 2.82
C PHE A 616 10.96 7.20 2.75
N GLY A 617 11.76 8.23 2.56
CA GLY A 617 13.21 8.12 2.74
C GLY A 617 13.58 7.80 4.18
N GLU A 618 14.83 7.38 4.40
CA GLU A 618 15.34 7.06 5.76
C GLU A 618 15.22 8.26 6.70
N ASP A 619 15.28 9.48 6.15
CA ASP A 619 15.09 10.76 6.84
C ASP A 619 13.62 11.04 7.26
N GLY A 620 12.68 10.17 6.92
CA GLY A 620 11.26 10.31 7.21
C GLY A 620 10.51 11.31 6.34
N ARG A 621 11.15 11.85 5.28
CA ARG A 621 10.52 12.77 4.33
C ARG A 621 10.04 12.02 3.08
N LYS A 622 9.02 12.57 2.43
CA LYS A 622 8.55 12.06 1.13
C LYS A 622 9.70 12.08 0.13
N MET A 623 9.90 10.95 -0.55
CA MET A 623 10.97 10.85 -1.55
C MET A 623 10.69 11.73 -2.75
N SER A 624 11.68 12.53 -3.14
CA SER A 624 11.65 13.32 -4.36
C SER A 624 13.05 13.47 -4.95
N LYS A 625 13.11 13.62 -6.29
CA LYS A 625 14.39 13.86 -6.99
C LYS A 625 15.04 15.17 -6.59
N SER A 626 14.24 16.19 -6.28
CA SER A 626 14.72 17.51 -5.86
C SER A 626 15.36 17.51 -4.47
N LEU A 627 14.94 16.62 -3.58
CA LEU A 627 15.52 16.44 -2.23
C LEU A 627 16.72 15.49 -2.22
N GLY A 628 17.00 14.80 -3.35
CA GLY A 628 18.13 13.85 -3.41
C GLY A 628 17.94 12.57 -2.60
N ASN A 629 16.75 12.34 -2.02
CA ASN A 629 16.42 11.16 -1.23
C ASN A 629 15.61 10.11 -2.01
N TYR A 630 15.56 10.23 -3.35
CA TYR A 630 14.80 9.33 -4.21
C TYR A 630 15.58 8.05 -4.49
N ILE A 631 15.05 6.93 -4.04
CA ILE A 631 15.61 5.59 -4.24
C ILE A 631 14.74 4.85 -5.25
N ARG A 632 15.37 4.27 -6.28
CA ARG A 632 14.69 3.39 -7.23
C ARG A 632 14.90 1.92 -6.86
N PRO A 633 13.91 1.04 -7.11
CA PRO A 633 14.08 -0.39 -6.94
C PRO A 633 15.32 -0.92 -7.69
N ASP A 634 15.54 -0.46 -8.90
CA ASP A 634 16.66 -0.83 -9.77
C ASP A 634 18.03 -0.56 -9.15
N ASP A 635 18.16 0.53 -8.38
CA ASP A 635 19.43 0.89 -7.71
C ASP A 635 19.78 -0.12 -6.59
N ILE A 636 18.77 -0.61 -5.87
CA ILE A 636 18.93 -1.65 -4.85
C ILE A 636 19.21 -3.00 -5.52
N ILE A 637 18.44 -3.35 -6.54
CA ILE A 637 18.54 -4.64 -7.23
C ILE A 637 19.91 -4.82 -7.87
N LYS A 638 20.47 -3.79 -8.48
CA LYS A 638 21.81 -3.82 -9.10
C LYS A 638 22.94 -4.08 -8.11
N ASN A 639 22.77 -3.68 -6.86
CA ASN A 639 23.80 -3.82 -5.84
C ASN A 639 23.63 -5.08 -4.97
N TYR A 640 22.38 -5.46 -4.68
CA TYR A 640 22.05 -6.47 -3.66
C TYR A 640 21.16 -7.61 -4.18
N GLY A 641 20.49 -7.44 -5.32
CA GLY A 641 19.47 -8.37 -5.81
C GLY A 641 18.05 -7.98 -5.39
N ALA A 642 17.05 -8.63 -6.01
CA ALA A 642 15.64 -8.38 -5.77
C ALA A 642 15.16 -8.93 -4.42
N ASP A 643 15.70 -10.06 -3.98
CA ASP A 643 15.30 -10.69 -2.71
C ASP A 643 15.57 -9.80 -1.49
N ILE A 644 16.54 -8.89 -1.56
CA ILE A 644 16.78 -7.92 -0.48
C ILE A 644 15.62 -6.91 -0.38
N LEU A 645 15.11 -6.45 -1.50
CA LEU A 645 13.95 -5.56 -1.52
C LEU A 645 12.68 -6.27 -1.05
N ARG A 646 12.53 -7.54 -1.40
CA ARG A 646 11.45 -8.41 -0.92
C ARG A 646 11.54 -8.66 0.59
N LEU A 647 12.75 -8.90 1.08
CA LEU A 647 13.01 -9.07 2.51
C LEU A 647 12.71 -7.78 3.29
N TRP A 648 13.04 -6.60 2.71
CA TRP A 648 12.64 -5.31 3.28
C TRP A 648 11.12 -5.21 3.44
N ALA A 649 10.35 -5.53 2.41
CA ALA A 649 8.90 -5.49 2.46
C ALA A 649 8.32 -6.39 3.57
N ALA A 650 8.95 -7.54 3.83
CA ALA A 650 8.55 -8.46 4.88
C ALA A 650 9.13 -8.14 6.28
N SER A 651 10.10 -7.24 6.39
CA SER A 651 10.76 -6.91 7.66
C SER A 651 10.07 -5.80 8.47
N VAL A 652 9.12 -5.09 7.86
CA VAL A 652 8.44 -3.91 8.42
C VAL A 652 6.94 -4.14 8.53
N ASP A 653 6.29 -3.44 9.47
CA ASP A 653 4.82 -3.40 9.48
C ASP A 653 4.31 -2.46 8.37
N TYR A 654 4.20 -3.00 7.17
CA TYR A 654 3.82 -2.29 5.96
C TYR A 654 2.41 -1.68 6.00
N ARG A 655 1.56 -2.05 6.98
CA ARG A 655 0.22 -1.46 7.15
C ARG A 655 0.28 0.01 7.57
N ASN A 656 1.45 0.45 8.03
CA ASN A 656 1.79 1.83 8.35
C ASN A 656 2.72 2.42 7.28
N ASP A 657 2.98 3.73 7.37
CA ASP A 657 4.01 4.38 6.57
C ASP A 657 5.40 3.86 6.96
N ILE A 658 6.19 3.49 5.97
CA ILE A 658 7.46 2.80 6.17
C ILE A 658 8.63 3.56 5.55
N LYS A 659 9.84 3.23 6.00
CA LYS A 659 11.07 3.87 5.54
C LYS A 659 11.95 2.89 4.78
N ILE A 660 12.73 3.44 3.83
CA ILE A 660 13.79 2.72 3.15
C ILE A 660 15.02 3.62 3.01
N GLY A 661 16.21 3.02 3.11
CA GLY A 661 17.49 3.72 2.95
C GLY A 661 18.66 2.76 2.95
N ASP A 662 19.84 3.25 2.65
CA ASP A 662 21.05 2.44 2.47
C ASP A 662 21.43 1.64 3.72
N ASN A 663 21.26 2.21 4.92
CA ASN A 663 21.59 1.53 6.16
C ASN A 663 20.66 0.35 6.42
N ILE A 664 19.36 0.53 6.17
CA ILE A 664 18.35 -0.52 6.29
C ILE A 664 18.68 -1.66 5.32
N VAL A 665 18.95 -1.34 4.06
CA VAL A 665 19.29 -2.33 3.02
C VAL A 665 20.56 -3.11 3.38
N LYS A 666 21.59 -2.45 3.91
CA LYS A 666 22.84 -3.12 4.36
C LYS A 666 22.60 -4.09 5.51
N GLN A 667 21.78 -3.72 6.50
CA GLN A 667 21.43 -4.61 7.61
C GLN A 667 20.69 -5.87 7.10
N LEU A 668 19.74 -5.68 6.19
CA LEU A 668 19.01 -6.80 5.59
C LEU A 668 19.92 -7.73 4.76
N ALA A 669 20.90 -7.18 4.08
CA ALA A 669 21.89 -7.98 3.33
C ALA A 669 22.70 -8.91 4.26
N GLU A 670 23.01 -8.51 5.49
CA GLU A 670 23.67 -9.37 6.47
C GLU A 670 22.73 -10.50 6.95
N ILE A 671 21.44 -10.23 7.14
CA ILE A 671 20.46 -11.26 7.52
C ILE A 671 20.27 -12.26 6.37
N PHE A 672 20.15 -11.78 5.15
CA PHE A 672 20.08 -12.59 3.95
C PHE A 672 21.27 -13.56 3.84
N LYS A 673 22.50 -13.08 4.10
CA LYS A 673 23.71 -13.91 4.14
C LYS A 673 23.67 -14.96 5.26
N LYS A 674 23.19 -14.59 6.45
CA LYS A 674 23.08 -15.53 7.58
C LYS A 674 22.12 -16.68 7.25
N THR A 675 20.95 -16.38 6.70
CA THR A 675 19.99 -17.41 6.27
C THR A 675 20.61 -18.37 5.24
N ARG A 676 21.32 -17.84 4.25
CA ARG A 676 22.05 -18.65 3.28
C ARG A 676 23.14 -19.52 3.91
N ASN A 677 23.93 -18.95 4.83
CA ASN A 677 24.99 -19.70 5.50
C ASN A 677 24.44 -20.83 6.36
N THR A 678 23.29 -20.63 7.02
CA THR A 678 22.58 -21.66 7.77
C THR A 678 22.16 -22.79 6.83
N ALA A 679 21.49 -22.49 5.71
CA ALA A 679 21.12 -23.49 4.72
C ALA A 679 22.35 -24.24 4.16
N ARG A 680 23.45 -23.53 3.87
CA ARG A 680 24.68 -24.08 3.39
C ARG A 680 25.32 -25.05 4.40
N PHE A 681 25.29 -24.74 5.69
CA PHE A 681 25.77 -25.61 6.76
C PHE A 681 24.94 -26.90 6.84
N LEU A 682 23.60 -26.76 6.81
CA LEU A 682 22.67 -27.90 6.82
C LEU A 682 22.95 -28.82 5.62
N MET A 683 22.96 -28.30 4.42
CA MET A 683 23.22 -29.05 3.19
C MET A 683 24.61 -29.71 3.20
N GLY A 684 25.62 -28.95 3.68
CA GLY A 684 26.98 -29.47 3.74
C GLY A 684 27.12 -30.72 4.59
N ASN A 685 26.30 -30.85 5.62
CA ASN A 685 26.29 -32.00 6.52
C ASN A 685 25.29 -33.09 6.11
N LEU A 686 24.50 -32.86 5.07
CA LEU A 686 23.56 -33.83 4.50
C LEU A 686 24.06 -34.50 3.22
N PHE A 687 25.32 -34.28 2.85
CA PHE A 687 25.88 -34.73 1.58
C PHE A 687 25.84 -36.26 1.36
N ASP A 688 25.81 -37.04 2.45
CA ASP A 688 25.78 -38.53 2.46
C ASP A 688 24.52 -39.08 3.14
N PHE A 689 23.47 -38.27 3.27
CA PHE A 689 22.19 -38.63 3.90
C PHE A 689 21.18 -39.05 2.84
N ASP A 690 20.64 -40.24 3.00
CA ASP A 690 19.52 -40.74 2.20
C ASP A 690 18.27 -40.82 3.07
N PRO A 691 17.26 -39.96 2.84
CA PRO A 691 16.06 -39.92 3.70
C PRO A 691 15.26 -41.23 3.70
N GLU A 692 15.38 -42.05 2.67
CA GLU A 692 14.69 -43.36 2.63
C GLU A 692 15.40 -44.44 3.47
N LYS A 693 16.69 -44.29 3.72
CA LYS A 693 17.50 -45.33 4.39
C LYS A 693 18.02 -44.91 5.76
N ASP A 694 18.33 -43.63 5.90
CA ASP A 694 19.08 -43.09 7.04
C ASP A 694 18.21 -42.32 8.04
N TYR A 695 16.90 -42.18 7.76
CA TYR A 695 15.96 -41.44 8.60
C TYR A 695 15.77 -42.13 9.95
N VAL A 696 15.94 -41.38 11.05
CA VAL A 696 15.76 -41.88 12.42
C VAL A 696 14.39 -41.42 12.94
N ASN A 697 13.59 -42.36 13.45
CA ASN A 697 12.27 -42.04 14.00
C ASN A 697 12.36 -41.12 15.22
N TYR A 698 11.38 -40.26 15.43
CA TYR A 698 11.33 -39.29 16.53
C TYR A 698 11.58 -39.93 17.92
N LYS A 699 10.97 -41.07 18.20
CA LYS A 699 11.15 -41.81 19.47
C LYS A 699 12.61 -42.19 19.76
N ASP A 700 13.41 -42.38 18.72
CA ASP A 700 14.79 -42.85 18.81
C ASP A 700 15.81 -41.68 18.79
N LEU A 701 15.31 -40.43 18.70
CA LEU A 701 16.11 -39.25 18.79
C LEU A 701 16.50 -38.91 20.23
N LYS A 702 17.66 -38.25 20.40
CA LYS A 702 18.06 -37.69 21.70
C LYS A 702 17.23 -36.47 22.04
N ASP A 703 17.15 -36.12 23.32
CA ASP A 703 16.33 -34.97 23.77
C ASP A 703 16.77 -33.65 23.18
N LEU A 704 18.07 -33.42 22.97
CA LEU A 704 18.59 -32.25 22.23
C LEU A 704 18.03 -32.17 20.79
N ASP A 705 17.94 -33.30 20.09
CA ASP A 705 17.44 -33.45 18.73
C ASP A 705 15.91 -33.21 18.71
N LYS A 706 15.17 -33.76 19.67
CA LYS A 706 13.73 -33.52 19.86
C LYS A 706 13.45 -32.07 20.18
N PHE A 707 14.29 -31.44 21.01
CA PHE A 707 14.16 -30.01 21.33
C PHE A 707 14.37 -29.14 20.08
N ALA A 708 15.33 -29.46 19.21
CA ALA A 708 15.50 -28.71 17.96
C ALA A 708 14.27 -28.83 17.04
N LEU A 709 13.64 -30.03 16.98
CA LEU A 709 12.38 -30.22 16.25
C LEU A 709 11.20 -29.49 16.91
N HIS A 710 11.15 -29.39 18.23
CA HIS A 710 10.17 -28.58 18.92
C HIS A 710 10.30 -27.09 18.55
N LYS A 711 11.53 -26.57 18.50
CA LYS A 711 11.79 -25.19 18.03
C LYS A 711 11.40 -24.99 16.55
N LEU A 712 11.59 -26.01 15.71
CA LEU A 712 11.10 -25.99 14.34
C LEU A 712 9.56 -25.97 14.29
N TYR A 713 8.90 -26.78 15.12
CA TYR A 713 7.43 -26.75 15.24
C TYR A 713 6.91 -25.35 15.59
N GLN A 714 7.49 -24.72 16.62
CA GLN A 714 7.16 -23.36 17.02
C GLN A 714 7.42 -22.34 15.90
N LEU A 715 8.51 -22.48 15.14
CA LEU A 715 8.77 -21.63 13.99
C LEU A 715 7.65 -21.75 12.96
N ILE A 716 7.29 -22.98 12.55
CA ILE A 716 6.26 -23.22 11.53
C ILE A 716 4.91 -22.64 12.01
N GLU A 717 4.53 -22.86 13.26
CA GLU A 717 3.31 -22.35 13.88
C GLU A 717 3.28 -20.82 13.80
N ASN A 718 4.27 -20.15 14.39
CA ASN A 718 4.34 -18.70 14.46
C ASN A 718 4.39 -18.02 13.09
N VAL A 719 5.14 -18.59 12.14
CA VAL A 719 5.19 -18.01 10.78
C VAL A 719 3.90 -18.26 10.02
N THR A 720 3.20 -19.37 10.26
CA THR A 720 1.88 -19.61 9.66
C THR A 720 0.87 -18.59 10.15
N GLU A 721 0.82 -18.33 11.46
CA GLU A 721 -0.03 -17.30 12.05
C GLU A 721 0.30 -15.91 11.50
N ALA A 722 1.59 -15.59 11.37
CA ALA A 722 2.04 -14.32 10.80
C ALA A 722 1.57 -14.12 9.35
N PHE A 723 1.61 -15.15 8.52
CA PHE A 723 1.15 -15.10 7.13
C PHE A 723 -0.39 -15.04 7.02
N GLU A 724 -1.12 -15.83 7.83
CA GLU A 724 -2.59 -15.80 7.85
C GLU A 724 -3.13 -14.46 8.42
N GLY A 725 -2.37 -13.84 9.34
CA GLY A 725 -2.65 -12.50 9.87
C GLY A 725 -2.16 -11.35 8.99
N TYR A 726 -1.48 -11.64 7.88
CA TYR A 726 -0.83 -10.64 7.03
C TYR A 726 0.18 -9.75 7.80
N GLU A 727 0.90 -10.34 8.76
CA GLU A 727 1.85 -9.67 9.66
C GLU A 727 3.29 -10.12 9.35
N PHE A 728 3.78 -9.88 8.14
CA PHE A 728 5.07 -10.42 7.65
C PHE A 728 6.27 -10.00 8.47
N TYR A 729 6.23 -8.88 9.19
CA TYR A 729 7.30 -8.49 10.11
C TYR A 729 7.49 -9.49 11.27
N LYS A 730 6.42 -10.18 11.71
CA LYS A 730 6.52 -11.27 12.70
C LYS A 730 7.23 -12.49 12.11
N TYR A 731 6.91 -12.85 10.86
CA TYR A 731 7.67 -13.88 10.12
C TYR A 731 9.16 -13.56 10.11
N PHE A 732 9.54 -12.34 9.76
CA PHE A 732 10.92 -11.91 9.72
C PHE A 732 11.62 -12.07 11.08
N GLN A 733 10.97 -11.65 12.18
CA GLN A 733 11.50 -11.78 13.53
C GLN A 733 11.68 -13.25 13.94
N CYS A 734 10.68 -14.10 13.68
CA CYS A 734 10.73 -15.54 14.00
C CYS A 734 11.86 -16.23 13.22
N LEU A 735 11.97 -15.98 11.92
CA LEU A 735 13.02 -16.54 11.08
C LEU A 735 14.42 -16.14 11.54
N GLN A 736 14.60 -14.85 11.86
CA GLN A 736 15.89 -14.32 12.32
C GLN A 736 16.29 -14.93 13.66
N ASN A 737 15.37 -15.02 14.62
CA ASN A 737 15.63 -15.63 15.91
C ASN A 737 15.98 -17.11 15.77
N PHE A 738 15.20 -17.88 15.04
CA PHE A 738 15.44 -19.29 14.81
C PHE A 738 16.80 -19.54 14.18
N ALA A 739 17.13 -18.84 13.10
CA ALA A 739 18.40 -19.03 12.40
C ALA A 739 19.62 -18.60 13.22
N ALA A 740 19.53 -17.51 13.98
CA ALA A 740 20.67 -16.96 14.72
C ALA A 740 20.82 -17.57 16.11
N VAL A 741 19.73 -17.72 16.84
CA VAL A 741 19.74 -18.14 18.26
C VAL A 741 19.57 -19.65 18.35
N ASP A 742 18.45 -20.18 17.89
CA ASP A 742 18.10 -21.59 18.08
C ASP A 742 19.01 -22.53 17.27
N LEU A 743 19.41 -22.13 16.04
CA LEU A 743 20.28 -22.93 15.21
C LEU A 743 21.76 -22.58 15.37
N SER A 744 22.18 -21.38 14.90
CA SER A 744 23.63 -21.10 14.72
C SER A 744 24.38 -21.03 16.03
N SER A 745 23.85 -20.40 17.09
CA SER A 745 24.55 -20.25 18.36
C SER A 745 24.25 -21.38 19.37
N PHE A 746 23.35 -22.27 19.03
CA PHE A 746 22.98 -23.36 19.91
C PHE A 746 23.08 -24.74 19.21
N TYR A 747 22.02 -25.23 18.54
CA TYR A 747 21.94 -26.59 18.06
C TYR A 747 23.10 -26.97 17.12
N LEU A 748 23.31 -26.15 16.06
CA LEU A 748 24.35 -26.45 15.06
C LEU A 748 25.77 -26.36 15.66
N ASP A 749 26.00 -25.55 16.66
CA ASP A 749 27.28 -25.45 17.35
C ASP A 749 27.60 -26.70 18.19
N ILE A 750 26.60 -27.19 18.93
CA ILE A 750 26.72 -28.38 19.78
C ILE A 750 26.91 -29.66 18.96
N VAL A 751 26.15 -29.83 17.87
CA VAL A 751 26.16 -31.09 17.12
C VAL A 751 27.35 -31.26 16.17
N LYS A 752 28.25 -30.25 16.02
CA LYS A 752 29.43 -30.33 15.14
C LYS A 752 30.30 -31.54 15.45
N ASP A 753 30.53 -31.82 16.71
CA ASP A 753 31.30 -32.96 17.12
C ASP A 753 30.68 -34.29 16.67
N ARG A 754 29.39 -34.49 16.95
CA ARG A 754 28.63 -35.66 16.47
C ARG A 754 28.65 -35.80 14.95
N LEU A 755 28.52 -34.70 14.21
CA LEU A 755 28.50 -34.72 12.75
C LEU A 755 29.86 -35.09 12.15
N TYR A 756 30.97 -34.56 12.74
CA TYR A 756 32.29 -34.68 12.14
C TYR A 756 33.09 -35.90 12.64
N THR A 757 32.89 -36.25 13.92
CA THR A 757 33.75 -37.25 14.55
C THR A 757 33.11 -38.63 14.74
N SER A 758 31.77 -38.75 14.72
CA SER A 758 31.11 -40.05 14.81
C SER A 758 31.25 -40.88 13.53
N GLY A 759 31.03 -42.16 13.62
CA GLY A 759 31.02 -43.05 12.48
C GLY A 759 29.98 -42.64 11.44
N LYS A 760 30.26 -42.86 10.17
CA LYS A 760 29.42 -42.43 9.05
C LYS A 760 27.97 -42.89 9.17
N LYS A 761 27.77 -44.13 9.62
CA LYS A 761 26.44 -44.77 9.74
C LYS A 761 25.93 -44.82 11.18
N SER A 762 26.63 -44.22 12.12
CA SER A 762 26.23 -44.26 13.52
C SER A 762 24.84 -43.63 13.72
N LEU A 763 24.03 -44.24 14.57
CA LEU A 763 22.68 -43.74 14.91
C LEU A 763 22.73 -42.28 15.40
N SER A 764 23.76 -41.95 16.20
CA SER A 764 23.95 -40.59 16.74
C SER A 764 24.12 -39.54 15.64
N ARG A 765 24.88 -39.82 14.59
CA ARG A 765 25.09 -38.95 13.45
C ARG A 765 23.84 -38.87 12.56
N ARG A 766 23.22 -40.04 12.27
CA ARG A 766 21.98 -40.05 11.45
C ARG A 766 20.83 -39.35 12.11
N ALA A 767 20.72 -39.40 13.44
CA ALA A 767 19.75 -38.63 14.22
C ALA A 767 19.92 -37.11 13.99
N CYS A 768 21.16 -36.58 14.10
CA CYS A 768 21.44 -35.16 13.77
C CYS A 768 21.07 -34.84 12.33
N GLN A 769 21.45 -35.69 11.38
CA GLN A 769 21.17 -35.48 9.96
C GLN A 769 19.66 -35.51 9.67
N THR A 770 18.87 -36.34 10.34
CA THR A 770 17.41 -36.36 10.25
C THR A 770 16.83 -35.03 10.66
N VAL A 771 17.25 -34.50 11.82
CA VAL A 771 16.79 -33.17 12.30
C VAL A 771 17.20 -32.05 11.33
N MET A 772 18.45 -32.08 10.85
CA MET A 772 18.95 -31.10 9.87
C MET A 772 18.20 -31.18 8.54
N TYR A 773 17.81 -32.38 8.09
CA TYR A 773 17.01 -32.57 6.90
C TYR A 773 15.61 -31.94 7.06
N GLU A 774 14.91 -32.21 8.17
CA GLU A 774 13.60 -31.61 8.44
C GLU A 774 13.68 -30.09 8.53
N ILE A 775 14.72 -29.55 9.21
CA ILE A 775 14.96 -28.13 9.29
C ILE A 775 15.22 -27.51 7.91
N LEU A 776 16.05 -28.13 7.07
CA LEU A 776 16.35 -27.64 5.73
C LEU A 776 15.10 -27.63 4.86
N GLN A 777 14.34 -28.72 4.87
CA GLN A 777 13.10 -28.86 4.11
C GLN A 777 12.06 -27.79 4.51
N ALA A 778 11.91 -27.53 5.81
CA ALA A 778 11.00 -26.49 6.30
C ALA A 778 11.53 -25.09 5.99
N LEU A 779 12.81 -24.83 6.27
CA LEU A 779 13.42 -23.51 6.10
C LEU A 779 13.31 -23.00 4.66
N VAL A 780 13.62 -23.85 3.67
CA VAL A 780 13.60 -23.47 2.26
C VAL A 780 12.16 -23.14 1.81
N ARG A 781 11.16 -23.90 2.29
CA ARG A 781 9.75 -23.64 2.03
C ARG A 781 9.25 -22.36 2.69
N ILE A 782 9.66 -22.09 3.94
CA ILE A 782 9.28 -20.90 4.69
C ILE A 782 9.86 -19.62 4.06
N ILE A 783 11.07 -19.65 3.54
CA ILE A 783 11.67 -18.47 2.91
C ILE A 783 11.19 -18.23 1.48
N MET A 784 10.62 -19.21 0.80
CA MET A 784 10.27 -19.16 -0.62
C MET A 784 9.29 -18.01 -0.96
N PRO A 785 8.22 -17.72 -0.22
CA PRO A 785 7.33 -16.63 -0.56
C PRO A 785 8.01 -15.25 -0.53
N VAL A 786 8.97 -15.07 0.38
CA VAL A 786 9.66 -13.79 0.58
C VAL A 786 10.93 -13.68 -0.25
N MET A 787 11.78 -14.70 -0.23
CA MET A 787 13.08 -14.75 -0.92
C MET A 787 13.11 -15.89 -1.96
N PRO A 788 12.28 -15.83 -3.02
CA PRO A 788 12.11 -16.96 -3.94
C PRO A 788 13.37 -17.32 -4.72
N HIS A 789 14.20 -16.33 -5.07
CA HIS A 789 15.43 -16.61 -5.81
C HIS A 789 16.47 -17.32 -4.93
N GLN A 790 16.62 -16.90 -3.67
CA GLN A 790 17.51 -17.58 -2.74
C GLN A 790 17.00 -19.00 -2.41
N ALA A 791 15.67 -19.13 -2.23
CA ALA A 791 15.07 -20.43 -1.98
C ALA A 791 15.30 -21.39 -3.16
N GLU A 792 15.12 -20.90 -4.39
CA GLU A 792 15.37 -21.69 -5.60
C GLU A 792 16.85 -22.05 -5.76
N ASP A 793 17.78 -21.11 -5.55
CA ASP A 793 19.22 -21.39 -5.62
C ASP A 793 19.65 -22.43 -4.57
N ILE A 794 19.09 -22.37 -3.37
CA ILE A 794 19.30 -23.42 -2.36
C ILE A 794 18.73 -24.74 -2.85
N TRP A 795 17.46 -24.73 -3.32
CA TRP A 795 16.75 -25.95 -3.75
C TRP A 795 17.45 -26.67 -4.89
N GLN A 796 17.93 -25.93 -5.90
CA GLN A 796 18.64 -26.53 -7.04
C GLN A 796 19.97 -27.19 -6.65
N ASN A 797 20.53 -26.81 -5.50
CA ASN A 797 21.75 -27.43 -4.94
C ASN A 797 21.46 -28.55 -3.91
N VAL A 798 20.19 -28.78 -3.54
CA VAL A 798 19.81 -29.95 -2.70
C VAL A 798 20.01 -31.25 -3.52
N PRO A 799 20.57 -32.33 -2.94
CA PRO A 799 20.69 -33.63 -3.61
C PRO A 799 19.35 -34.15 -4.12
N GLU A 800 19.32 -34.75 -5.28
CA GLU A 800 18.08 -35.16 -5.97
C GLU A 800 17.21 -36.11 -5.13
N ASN A 801 17.85 -37.07 -4.42
CA ASN A 801 17.15 -37.99 -3.51
C ASN A 801 16.54 -37.30 -2.27
N GLN A 802 16.83 -36.04 -2.02
CA GLN A 802 16.28 -35.23 -0.92
C GLN A 802 15.20 -34.23 -1.39
N LYS A 803 14.97 -34.11 -2.70
CA LYS A 803 13.98 -33.19 -3.27
C LYS A 803 12.54 -33.74 -3.30
N GLY A 804 12.37 -35.05 -3.11
CA GLY A 804 11.05 -35.70 -3.22
C GLY A 804 10.39 -35.53 -4.61
N GLY A 805 11.21 -35.44 -5.67
CA GLY A 805 10.77 -35.30 -7.06
C GLY A 805 10.28 -33.90 -7.47
N LEU A 806 10.45 -32.87 -6.63
CA LEU A 806 10.08 -31.52 -6.97
C LEU A 806 11.16 -30.82 -7.80
N GLU A 807 10.80 -30.42 -9.01
CA GLU A 807 11.67 -29.71 -9.96
C GLU A 807 12.05 -28.31 -9.45
N SER A 808 11.15 -27.62 -8.76
CA SER A 808 11.32 -26.28 -8.22
C SER A 808 10.67 -26.16 -6.85
N ILE A 809 11.25 -25.33 -5.99
CA ILE A 809 10.69 -25.01 -4.68
C ILE A 809 9.33 -24.27 -4.79
N LEU A 810 9.07 -23.61 -5.91
CA LEU A 810 7.79 -22.95 -6.20
C LEU A 810 6.60 -23.92 -6.22
N LEU A 811 6.86 -25.20 -6.51
CA LEU A 811 5.84 -26.26 -6.57
C LEU A 811 5.60 -26.92 -5.21
N SER A 812 6.39 -26.57 -4.18
CA SER A 812 6.30 -27.17 -2.86
C SER A 812 5.02 -26.80 -2.12
N SER A 813 4.61 -27.63 -1.18
CA SER A 813 3.60 -27.30 -0.17
C SER A 813 4.24 -26.59 1.02
N TRP A 814 3.43 -25.86 1.80
CA TRP A 814 3.85 -25.29 3.07
C TRP A 814 4.33 -26.38 4.03
N PRO A 815 5.31 -26.13 4.90
CA PRO A 815 5.79 -27.14 5.83
C PRO A 815 4.67 -27.69 6.73
N GLU A 816 4.68 -28.99 6.93
CA GLU A 816 3.75 -29.67 7.82
C GLU A 816 4.21 -29.56 9.28
N MET A 817 3.29 -29.29 10.17
CA MET A 817 3.51 -29.36 11.63
C MET A 817 3.24 -30.78 12.09
N LYS A 818 4.29 -31.56 12.41
CA LYS A 818 4.15 -32.91 12.95
C LYS A 818 3.81 -32.83 14.44
N PRO A 819 2.64 -33.33 14.89
CA PRO A 819 2.20 -33.18 16.27
C PRO A 819 3.19 -33.72 17.31
N GLU A 820 3.92 -34.78 16.98
CA GLU A 820 4.94 -35.40 17.85
C GLU A 820 6.11 -34.45 18.16
N TRP A 821 6.33 -33.39 17.37
CA TRP A 821 7.39 -32.43 17.62
C TRP A 821 6.99 -31.41 18.71
N ASN A 822 5.70 -31.26 19.00
CA ASN A 822 5.24 -30.35 20.03
C ASN A 822 5.47 -30.93 21.43
N ASN A 823 6.51 -30.48 22.10
CA ASN A 823 6.91 -30.97 23.44
C ASN A 823 7.21 -29.81 24.41
N PRO A 824 6.17 -29.17 24.98
CA PRO A 824 6.34 -28.06 25.93
C PRO A 824 7.06 -28.42 27.23
N GLU A 825 7.00 -29.67 27.68
CA GLU A 825 7.71 -30.14 28.88
C GLU A 825 9.22 -30.11 28.63
N LEU A 826 9.66 -30.63 27.51
CA LEU A 826 11.05 -30.61 27.10
C LEU A 826 11.58 -29.17 26.90
N GLU A 827 10.74 -28.25 26.45
CA GLU A 827 11.10 -26.84 26.37
C GLU A 827 11.40 -26.25 27.74
N GLN A 828 10.61 -26.55 28.75
CA GLN A 828 10.84 -26.08 30.15
C GLN A 828 12.15 -26.67 30.70
N GLU A 829 12.44 -27.94 30.43
CA GLU A 829 13.69 -28.57 30.83
C GLU A 829 14.91 -27.92 30.16
N PHE A 830 14.85 -27.72 28.83
CA PHE A 830 15.94 -27.07 28.09
C PHE A 830 16.10 -25.59 28.45
N ALA A 831 15.06 -24.89 28.84
CA ALA A 831 15.18 -23.52 29.35
C ALA A 831 16.10 -23.44 30.57
N LYS A 832 16.00 -24.44 31.49
CA LYS A 832 16.87 -24.56 32.68
C LYS A 832 18.30 -24.96 32.29
N ILE A 833 18.46 -25.94 31.39
CA ILE A 833 19.77 -26.37 30.90
C ILE A 833 20.50 -25.23 30.18
N LEU A 834 19.80 -24.47 29.34
CA LEU A 834 20.34 -23.31 28.64
C LEU A 834 20.76 -22.17 29.60
N LYS A 835 19.99 -21.93 30.66
CA LYS A 835 20.38 -20.99 31.71
C LYS A 835 21.69 -21.43 32.34
N THR A 836 21.83 -22.73 32.67
CA THR A 836 23.07 -23.30 33.20
C THR A 836 24.22 -23.16 32.19
N ARG A 837 24.02 -23.40 30.89
CA ARG A 837 25.03 -23.22 29.83
C ARG A 837 25.56 -21.78 29.79
N VAL A 838 24.70 -20.80 29.98
CA VAL A 838 25.13 -19.38 30.00
C VAL A 838 26.05 -19.13 31.18
N ILE A 839 25.75 -19.68 32.39
CA ILE A 839 26.57 -19.54 33.59
C ILE A 839 27.92 -20.24 33.38
N VAL A 840 27.93 -21.45 32.80
CA VAL A 840 29.15 -22.17 32.42
C VAL A 840 30.03 -21.35 31.47
N THR A 841 29.42 -20.75 30.47
CA THR A 841 30.15 -19.88 29.50
C THR A 841 30.79 -18.69 30.22
N LYS A 842 30.06 -18.01 31.10
CA LYS A 842 30.59 -16.91 31.92
C LYS A 842 31.73 -17.35 32.84
N ALA A 843 31.71 -18.59 33.30
CA ALA A 843 32.80 -19.16 34.12
C ALA A 843 34.07 -19.44 33.29
N ILE A 844 33.92 -19.78 32.01
CA ILE A 844 35.07 -20.13 31.13
C ILE A 844 35.69 -18.91 30.46
N GLU A 845 34.88 -17.90 30.06
CA GLU A 845 35.36 -16.75 29.28
C GLU A 845 36.52 -15.95 29.93
N PRO A 846 36.56 -15.70 31.23
CA PRO A 846 37.72 -15.03 31.88
C PRO A 846 39.04 -15.82 31.67
N LEU A 847 38.98 -17.15 31.71
CA LEU A 847 40.14 -18.00 31.50
C LEU A 847 40.67 -17.94 30.06
N ARG A 848 39.73 -17.76 29.09
CA ARG A 848 40.08 -17.57 27.67
C ARG A 848 40.67 -16.18 27.43
N ALA A 849 40.08 -15.17 28.02
CA ALA A 849 40.58 -13.79 27.94
C ALA A 849 41.98 -13.64 28.52
N ASP A 850 42.25 -14.31 29.65
CA ASP A 850 43.55 -14.38 30.31
C ASP A 850 44.54 -15.33 29.58
N LYS A 851 44.16 -16.02 28.51
CA LYS A 851 44.91 -17.03 27.79
C LYS A 851 45.38 -18.18 28.68
N LYS A 852 44.69 -18.46 29.78
CA LYS A 852 44.95 -19.63 30.62
C LYS A 852 44.49 -20.92 29.98
N VAL A 853 43.45 -20.81 29.12
CA VAL A 853 42.97 -21.88 28.25
C VAL A 853 42.80 -21.33 26.82
N GLY A 854 43.09 -22.12 25.81
CA GLY A 854 42.92 -21.74 24.41
C GLY A 854 41.57 -22.10 23.84
N SER A 855 40.92 -23.11 24.37
CA SER A 855 39.63 -23.64 23.93
C SER A 855 38.81 -24.15 25.11
N SER A 856 37.47 -24.11 25.01
CA SER A 856 36.56 -24.70 25.97
C SER A 856 36.72 -26.22 26.12
N LEU A 857 37.31 -26.88 25.11
CA LEU A 857 37.67 -28.32 25.21
C LEU A 857 38.86 -28.60 26.14
N GLU A 858 39.60 -27.59 26.56
CA GLU A 858 40.73 -27.76 27.49
C GLU A 858 40.30 -27.75 28.99
N VAL A 859 38.99 -27.63 29.24
CA VAL A 859 38.48 -27.59 30.59
C VAL A 859 37.51 -28.73 30.91
N ALA A 860 37.44 -29.05 32.20
CA ALA A 860 36.37 -29.80 32.84
C ALA A 860 35.54 -28.80 33.69
N VAL A 861 34.23 -28.95 33.66
CA VAL A 861 33.30 -28.12 34.46
C VAL A 861 32.57 -28.96 35.46
N TYR A 862 32.45 -28.45 36.66
CA TYR A 862 31.69 -29.03 37.76
C TYR A 862 30.60 -28.07 38.13
N VAL A 863 29.35 -28.54 38.07
CA VAL A 863 28.15 -27.71 38.25
C VAL A 863 27.44 -28.12 39.55
N LYS A 864 27.27 -27.17 40.47
CA LYS A 864 26.41 -27.31 41.67
C LYS A 864 25.19 -26.41 41.44
N TYR A 865 24.01 -27.02 41.34
CA TYR A 865 22.76 -26.30 41.16
C TYR A 865 21.64 -27.09 41.83
N ASP A 866 21.41 -26.83 43.11
CA ASP A 866 20.52 -27.65 43.96
C ASP A 866 19.08 -27.68 43.40
N GLU A 867 18.56 -26.55 42.91
CA GLU A 867 17.22 -26.43 42.31
C GLU A 867 17.02 -27.31 41.07
N ASN A 868 18.04 -27.49 40.26
CA ASN A 868 17.98 -28.23 38.98
C ASN A 868 18.86 -29.49 38.98
N LYS A 869 19.27 -29.94 40.16
CA LYS A 869 20.22 -31.06 40.27
C LYS A 869 19.74 -32.32 39.61
N ASP A 870 18.49 -32.72 39.87
CA ASP A 870 17.93 -33.96 39.32
C ASP A 870 17.86 -33.95 37.79
N LEU A 871 17.43 -32.79 37.24
CA LEU A 871 17.40 -32.56 35.79
C LEU A 871 18.82 -32.66 35.16
N LEU A 872 19.78 -31.94 35.74
CA LEU A 872 21.15 -31.96 35.23
C LEU A 872 21.78 -33.35 35.38
N LYS A 873 21.45 -34.07 36.42
CA LYS A 873 21.93 -35.46 36.67
C LYS A 873 21.34 -36.42 35.66
N SER A 874 20.06 -36.29 35.30
CA SER A 874 19.42 -37.15 34.29
C SER A 874 20.08 -37.05 32.89
N CYS A 875 20.61 -35.84 32.54
CA CYS A 875 21.27 -35.61 31.27
C CYS A 875 22.82 -35.44 31.36
N GLU A 876 23.42 -35.83 32.48
CA GLU A 876 24.85 -35.60 32.77
C GLU A 876 25.76 -36.08 31.66
N ASN A 877 25.45 -37.21 31.03
CA ASN A 877 26.22 -37.77 29.90
C ASN A 877 26.25 -36.87 28.66
N GLU A 878 25.25 -35.96 28.50
CA GLU A 878 25.18 -35.04 27.35
C GLU A 878 25.68 -33.63 27.71
N LEU A 879 25.86 -33.31 29.00
CA LEU A 879 26.24 -31.93 29.43
C LEU A 879 27.58 -31.49 28.86
N CYS A 880 28.57 -32.39 28.74
CA CYS A 880 29.86 -32.04 28.14
C CYS A 880 29.71 -31.63 26.67
N ASN A 881 28.75 -32.22 25.92
CA ASN A 881 28.43 -31.83 24.55
C ASN A 881 27.66 -30.48 24.52
N ILE A 882 26.67 -30.34 25.40
CA ILE A 882 25.85 -29.12 25.49
C ILE A 882 26.70 -27.89 25.91
N PHE A 883 27.66 -28.09 26.81
CA PHE A 883 28.58 -27.01 27.26
C PHE A 883 29.81 -26.87 26.37
N ILE A 884 30.02 -27.79 25.42
CA ILE A 884 31.18 -27.84 24.50
C ILE A 884 32.49 -27.88 25.31
N THR A 885 32.57 -28.80 26.27
CA THR A 885 33.73 -29.06 27.14
C THR A 885 34.18 -30.49 27.03
N SER A 886 35.37 -30.84 27.50
CA SER A 886 35.86 -32.23 27.51
C SER A 886 35.13 -33.08 28.55
N GLN A 887 34.85 -32.51 29.73
CA GLN A 887 34.06 -33.14 30.79
C GLN A 887 33.08 -32.13 31.39
N ALA A 888 31.93 -32.63 31.86
CA ALA A 888 30.98 -31.90 32.66
C ALA A 888 30.36 -32.81 33.71
N VAL A 889 30.39 -32.40 34.97
CA VAL A 889 29.98 -33.20 36.13
C VAL A 889 29.04 -32.39 36.99
N VAL A 890 27.97 -33.03 37.48
CA VAL A 890 27.08 -32.46 38.51
C VAL A 890 27.65 -32.82 39.88
N ALA A 891 28.19 -31.85 40.62
CA ALA A 891 28.95 -32.05 41.82
C ALA A 891 28.36 -31.31 43.01
N ASP A 892 28.43 -31.93 44.18
CA ASP A 892 28.01 -31.27 45.47
C ASP A 892 29.16 -30.52 46.13
N GLU A 893 30.41 -30.93 45.86
CA GLU A 893 31.62 -30.40 46.48
C GLU A 893 32.55 -29.80 45.43
N LYS A 894 33.32 -28.81 45.88
CA LYS A 894 34.34 -28.15 45.08
C LYS A 894 35.48 -29.11 44.77
N PRO A 895 35.81 -29.34 43.46
CA PRO A 895 36.95 -30.18 43.09
C PRO A 895 38.30 -29.53 43.44
N ALA A 896 39.38 -30.33 43.39
CA ALA A 896 40.76 -29.83 43.48
C ALA A 896 41.13 -29.00 42.23
N ASP A 897 42.16 -28.15 42.33
CA ASP A 897 42.78 -27.43 41.19
C ASP A 897 41.85 -26.54 40.37
N VAL A 898 40.90 -25.89 41.03
CA VAL A 898 39.95 -24.94 40.40
C VAL A 898 40.69 -23.74 39.85
N LEU A 899 40.55 -23.52 38.51
CA LEU A 899 41.11 -22.37 37.79
C LEU A 899 40.23 -21.12 37.91
N ASN A 900 38.90 -21.33 37.97
CA ASN A 900 37.91 -20.26 38.17
C ASN A 900 36.64 -20.80 38.82
N GLU A 901 36.01 -19.98 39.62
CA GLU A 901 34.71 -20.21 40.28
C GLU A 901 33.75 -19.08 39.91
N TYR A 902 32.56 -19.40 39.49
CA TYR A 902 31.53 -18.43 39.18
C TYR A 902 30.19 -18.88 39.72
N THR A 903 29.49 -17.97 40.41
CA THR A 903 28.16 -18.24 40.99
C THR A 903 27.18 -17.20 40.53
N GLU A 904 26.03 -17.64 40.00
CA GLU A 904 24.93 -16.81 39.61
C GLU A 904 23.62 -17.60 39.78
N ASP A 905 22.57 -16.95 40.28
CA ASP A 905 21.21 -17.52 40.44
C ASP A 905 21.18 -18.90 41.16
N GLY A 906 21.98 -19.07 42.21
CA GLY A 906 22.08 -20.33 42.94
C GLY A 906 22.81 -21.47 42.24
N CYS A 907 23.33 -21.22 41.03
CA CYS A 907 24.20 -22.14 40.31
C CYS A 907 25.68 -21.76 40.52
N THR A 908 26.51 -22.67 40.99
CA THR A 908 27.95 -22.51 41.12
C THR A 908 28.64 -23.39 40.10
N VAL A 909 29.57 -22.82 39.35
CA VAL A 909 30.37 -23.52 38.34
C VAL A 909 31.84 -23.42 38.71
N TRP A 910 32.48 -24.55 38.89
CA TRP A 910 33.92 -24.67 39.05
C TRP A 910 34.55 -25.17 37.75
N VAL A 911 35.58 -24.49 37.30
CA VAL A 911 36.29 -24.78 36.07
C VAL A 911 37.69 -25.27 36.45
N THR A 912 38.05 -26.48 35.96
CA THR A 912 39.39 -27.07 36.12
C THR A 912 40.03 -27.32 34.74
N LYS A 913 41.28 -27.68 34.66
CA LYS A 913 41.82 -28.27 33.45
C LYS A 913 41.12 -29.59 33.12
N ALA A 914 40.93 -29.88 31.84
CA ALA A 914 40.38 -31.13 31.43
C ALA A 914 41.34 -32.31 31.79
N HIS A 915 40.74 -33.46 32.15
CA HIS A 915 41.50 -34.67 32.51
C HIS A 915 41.83 -35.50 31.28
N GLY A 916 42.98 -36.15 31.30
CA GLY A 916 43.48 -36.96 30.19
C GLY A 916 44.37 -36.17 29.22
N GLU A 917 44.58 -36.74 28.03
CA GLU A 917 45.39 -36.17 26.96
C GLU A 917 44.54 -35.77 25.79
N LYS A 918 44.99 -34.80 24.97
CA LYS A 918 44.25 -34.29 23.81
C LYS A 918 44.20 -35.33 22.71
N CYS A 919 43.02 -35.80 22.36
CA CYS A 919 42.79 -36.69 21.24
C CYS A 919 43.14 -36.01 19.90
N CYS A 920 43.98 -36.63 19.09
CA CYS A 920 44.43 -36.10 17.80
C CYS A 920 43.29 -35.92 16.78
N ARG A 921 42.15 -36.64 16.91
CA ARG A 921 41.05 -36.64 15.96
C ARG A 921 39.90 -35.69 16.40
N CYS A 922 39.36 -35.85 17.63
CA CYS A 922 38.22 -35.01 18.10
C CYS A 922 38.63 -33.81 18.98
N TRP A 923 39.90 -33.73 19.41
CA TRP A 923 40.50 -32.66 20.22
C TRP A 923 39.98 -32.56 21.67
N LYS A 924 39.10 -33.48 22.09
CA LYS A 924 38.69 -33.60 23.49
C LYS A 924 39.83 -34.24 24.31
N TYR A 925 39.90 -33.90 25.57
CA TYR A 925 40.84 -34.48 26.53
C TYR A 925 40.21 -35.71 27.16
N ARG A 926 40.83 -36.88 26.92
CA ARG A 926 40.37 -38.20 27.36
C ARG A 926 41.54 -39.15 27.51
N GLU A 927 41.27 -40.35 28.01
CA GLU A 927 42.24 -41.44 27.90
C GLU A 927 42.43 -41.85 26.43
N LEU A 928 43.70 -42.00 26.04
CA LEU A 928 44.05 -42.27 24.65
C LEU A 928 44.62 -43.68 24.49
N ASN A 929 44.40 -44.29 23.33
CA ASN A 929 45.07 -45.53 22.89
C ASN A 929 46.49 -45.23 22.35
N ALA A 930 47.20 -46.30 21.89
CA ALA A 930 48.54 -46.18 21.34
C ALA A 930 48.64 -45.24 20.08
N ASP A 931 47.55 -45.07 19.36
CA ASP A 931 47.49 -44.23 18.17
C ASP A 931 47.17 -42.76 18.52
N GLY A 932 47.04 -42.40 19.80
CA GLY A 932 46.77 -41.04 20.27
C GLY A 932 45.32 -40.58 20.05
N ILE A 933 44.39 -41.51 19.94
CA ILE A 933 42.95 -41.24 19.82
C ILE A 933 42.15 -41.84 20.98
N CYS A 934 41.01 -41.25 21.33
CA CYS A 934 40.12 -41.76 22.36
C CYS A 934 39.26 -42.94 21.86
N SER A 935 38.59 -43.62 22.80
CA SER A 935 37.72 -44.80 22.52
C SER A 935 36.64 -44.48 21.47
N ASP A 936 35.94 -43.34 21.63
CA ASP A 936 34.87 -42.92 20.70
C ASP A 936 35.41 -42.75 19.27
N CYS A 937 36.63 -42.17 19.13
CA CYS A 937 37.28 -42.02 17.83
C CYS A 937 37.77 -43.35 17.24
N GLN A 938 38.21 -44.26 18.09
CA GLN A 938 38.61 -45.60 17.65
C GLN A 938 37.40 -46.36 17.08
N GLU A 939 36.27 -46.35 17.79
CA GLU A 939 35.05 -46.99 17.34
C GLU A 939 34.58 -46.38 16.01
N ALA A 940 34.55 -45.02 15.92
CA ALA A 940 34.12 -44.29 14.71
C ALA A 940 34.99 -44.56 13.45
N ILE A 941 36.26 -44.97 13.60
CA ILE A 941 37.13 -45.32 12.49
C ILE A 941 36.94 -46.80 12.11
N SER A 942 36.53 -47.63 13.08
CA SER A 942 36.35 -49.09 12.85
C SER A 942 35.01 -49.40 12.17
N GLU A 943 34.01 -48.48 12.25
CA GLU A 943 32.74 -48.52 11.51
C GLU A 943 32.97 -48.14 10.01
#